data_ff6392769107d4d9abf1e6ceafebb2d9
#
_entry.id   ff6392769107d4d9abf1e6ceafebb2d9
#
_cell.length_a   1.000
_cell.length_b   1.000
_cell.length_c   1.000
_cell.angle_alpha   90.00
_cell.angle_beta   90.00
_cell.angle_gamma   90.00
#
_symmetry.space_group_name_H-M   'P 1'
#
loop_
_entity.id
_entity.type
_entity.pdbx_description
1 polymer ?
#
loop_
_entity_poly.entity_id
_entity_poly.type
_entity_poly.pdbx_seq_one_letter_code
_entity_poly.pdbx_strand_id
1 'polypeptide(L)'
;MKQRSFCPGRLSTAIAIALCCFPPFSSGQENPGTVYQFNDGFIVGSREKVDLSRFSTSAITEGTYSLDVYTNDEWKGRYDLRIARDKDGRLGVCYTKAMLAQYGIAAEKLNPQLSEQEGYCGSLKSWRNEENVKDNLVQSSLRLNISVPQIYEDQRLKNYVSPEFWDKGITALNLGWMANAWNSHTSSVGGSDNSSAYLGVNAGLSWDGWLLKHIGNLNWQQQQGKAHWNSNQTYLQRPIPQLNSIVSGGQIFTNGEFFDTIGLRGVNLSTDDNMFPDGMRSYAPEIRGVAQSNALVTVRQGSNIIYQTTVPPGPFTLQDVYPSGYGSDLEVSVKEADGSVEVFSVPYASVAQMLRPGMTRYALSAGKVDDSALRNKPMLYQATWQHGINNLLTGYTGVTGFDDYQAFLVGTGMNTGIGALSFDVTHSRLKSDAHDDSGQSYRATFNRMFTDTQTSIVLAAYRYSTKGYYNLNDALYAVDQEKNSRSNYTLWRQKNGMTFTVNQNLPDGWGGFYLSGRISDYWNRSGTEKQYQVSYNNSFGRLSWSASAQRVYTPDSSGHRRDDRISLNFSYPLWFGDNRTANLTSNTSFNNSRFASSQIGINGSLDSENNLNYGVSTTTATGGQHDVALNGSYRTPWTTLNGSYSQGEGYRQSGIGASGTMIAHSGGVVLSPESGSTMALIEAKDAAGAMLPGSPGTRVDSNGYAILPYLRPYRINAVEIDPKGSHDDVAFDRTVAQVVPWEGSVVKVAFGTKVQNNLTLQARQANHEPLPFAASIFSPDGKEIGVVGQGSMMFISDANAKRAIVKWSGGQCSVDLGQQTTKDSVCR
;
A
#
# COMPACT_ATOMS: atom_id res chain seq x y z
N MET A 1 34.48 26.89 -43.06
CA MET A 1 34.97 25.95 -44.12
C MET A 1 34.53 24.55 -43.81
N LYS A 2 33.77 23.96 -44.76
CA LYS A 2 33.35 22.55 -44.91
C LYS A 2 32.50 21.92 -43.79
N GLN A 3 31.19 22.02 -43.99
CA GLN A 3 30.16 21.05 -43.60
C GLN A 3 30.57 19.64 -44.06
N ARG A 4 30.44 18.65 -43.16
CA ARG A 4 30.27 17.25 -43.55
C ARG A 4 28.91 16.77 -43.01
N SER A 5 28.01 16.64 -43.97
CA SER A 5 26.72 15.95 -43.82
C SER A 5 26.98 14.46 -43.55
N PHE A 6 26.46 13.94 -42.45
CA PHE A 6 26.35 12.50 -42.23
C PHE A 6 24.96 12.01 -42.70
N CYS A 7 24.97 11.19 -43.75
CA CYS A 7 23.81 10.42 -44.16
C CYS A 7 23.52 9.30 -43.16
N PRO A 8 22.27 9.10 -42.70
CA PRO A 8 21.89 7.90 -41.95
C PRO A 8 21.68 6.74 -42.95
N GLY A 9 22.68 5.89 -43.10
CA GLY A 9 22.65 4.74 -43.96
C GLY A 9 22.04 3.50 -43.32
N ARG A 10 21.05 2.95 -43.99
CA ARG A 10 20.74 1.49 -44.15
C ARG A 10 20.49 0.59 -42.93
N LEU A 11 20.52 1.05 -41.67
CA LEU A 11 20.15 0.21 -40.53
C LEU A 11 18.66 0.35 -40.15
N SER A 12 18.06 1.48 -40.47
CA SER A 12 16.64 1.74 -40.14
C SER A 12 15.64 0.98 -41.05
N THR A 13 16.06 0.62 -42.28
CA THR A 13 15.19 -0.11 -43.23
C THR A 13 15.15 -1.62 -42.93
N ALA A 14 16.19 -2.19 -42.34
CA ALA A 14 16.23 -3.60 -41.96
C ALA A 14 15.38 -3.87 -40.70
N ILE A 15 15.27 -2.92 -39.76
CA ILE A 15 14.44 -3.02 -38.55
C ILE A 15 12.95 -2.84 -38.88
N ALA A 16 12.62 -2.00 -39.88
CA ALA A 16 11.24 -1.81 -40.33
C ALA A 16 10.68 -3.05 -41.08
N ILE A 17 11.54 -3.79 -41.78
CA ILE A 17 11.11 -5.01 -42.49
C ILE A 17 11.02 -6.21 -41.54
N ALA A 18 11.78 -6.26 -40.44
CA ALA A 18 11.69 -7.31 -39.42
C ALA A 18 10.45 -7.17 -38.52
N LEU A 19 9.89 -5.97 -38.36
CA LEU A 19 8.66 -5.73 -37.60
C LEU A 19 7.37 -6.00 -38.38
N CYS A 20 7.44 -6.14 -39.73
CA CYS A 20 6.28 -6.45 -40.55
C CYS A 20 6.03 -7.94 -40.78
N CYS A 21 6.90 -8.82 -40.27
CA CYS A 21 6.77 -10.28 -40.44
C CYS A 21 6.27 -11.04 -39.19
N PHE A 22 5.85 -10.34 -38.12
CA PHE A 22 5.08 -11.00 -37.07
C PHE A 22 3.61 -11.00 -37.51
N PRO A 23 2.97 -12.18 -37.64
CA PRO A 23 1.52 -12.19 -37.78
C PRO A 23 0.89 -11.51 -36.58
N PRO A 24 -0.18 -10.72 -36.78
CA PRO A 24 -0.90 -10.17 -35.64
C PRO A 24 -1.31 -11.35 -34.77
N PHE A 25 -1.01 -11.28 -33.47
CA PHE A 25 -1.64 -12.16 -32.49
C PHE A 25 -3.15 -11.95 -32.64
N SER A 26 -3.79 -12.84 -33.37
CA SER A 26 -5.22 -12.95 -33.34
C SER A 26 -5.56 -13.38 -31.90
N SER A 27 -6.10 -12.46 -31.12
CA SER A 27 -6.89 -12.83 -29.96
C SER A 27 -8.02 -13.69 -30.47
N GLY A 28 -7.89 -14.99 -30.29
CA GLY A 28 -8.93 -15.93 -30.66
C GLY A 28 -10.15 -15.57 -29.80
N GLN A 29 -11.15 -14.98 -30.43
CA GLN A 29 -12.47 -14.91 -29.85
C GLN A 29 -12.95 -16.36 -29.81
N GLU A 30 -12.89 -16.99 -28.64
CA GLU A 30 -13.53 -18.30 -28.43
C GLU A 30 -15.05 -18.11 -28.59
N ASN A 31 -15.58 -18.54 -29.70
CA ASN A 31 -17.00 -18.69 -29.86
C ASN A 31 -17.52 -19.77 -28.92
N PRO A 32 -18.53 -19.50 -28.07
CA PRO A 32 -19.16 -20.50 -27.24
C PRO A 32 -19.81 -21.54 -28.14
N GLY A 33 -19.25 -22.74 -28.18
CA GLY A 33 -19.75 -23.86 -28.99
C GLY A 33 -18.76 -24.41 -30.01
N THR A 34 -17.50 -24.01 -29.96
CA THR A 34 -16.45 -24.63 -30.81
C THR A 34 -16.28 -26.09 -30.41
N VAL A 35 -16.70 -26.97 -31.29
CA VAL A 35 -16.43 -28.40 -31.15
C VAL A 35 -15.01 -28.65 -31.66
N TYR A 36 -14.11 -28.99 -30.75
CA TYR A 36 -12.74 -29.37 -31.12
C TYR A 36 -12.76 -30.76 -31.74
N GLN A 37 -12.35 -30.91 -32.97
CA GLN A 37 -12.12 -32.20 -33.60
C GLN A 37 -10.67 -32.65 -33.30
N PHE A 38 -10.54 -33.67 -32.51
CA PHE A 38 -9.27 -34.32 -32.30
C PHE A 38 -9.06 -35.43 -33.34
N ASN A 39 -7.88 -35.49 -33.94
CA ASN A 39 -7.54 -36.54 -34.89
C ASN A 39 -7.01 -37.75 -34.18
N ASP A 40 -7.75 -38.85 -34.17
CA ASP A 40 -7.42 -40.14 -33.51
C ASP A 40 -6.08 -40.69 -34.00
N GLY A 41 -5.61 -40.33 -35.19
CA GLY A 41 -4.37 -40.80 -35.77
C GLY A 41 -3.10 -40.30 -35.05
N PHE A 42 -3.20 -39.28 -34.18
CA PHE A 42 -2.07 -38.77 -33.37
C PHE A 42 -1.97 -39.40 -31.98
N ILE A 43 -2.90 -40.32 -31.63
CA ILE A 43 -2.86 -40.98 -30.32
C ILE A 43 -1.91 -42.17 -30.40
N VAL A 44 -0.84 -42.10 -29.65
CA VAL A 44 0.16 -43.20 -29.59
C VAL A 44 -0.28 -44.24 -28.52
N GLY A 45 -0.49 -45.48 -28.92
CA GLY A 45 -0.69 -46.56 -27.99
C GLY A 45 -2.11 -47.19 -27.94
N SER A 46 -3.03 -46.76 -28.82
CA SER A 46 -4.38 -47.32 -28.86
C SER A 46 -4.71 -47.86 -30.29
N ARG A 47 -5.10 -49.14 -30.36
CA ARG A 47 -5.70 -49.73 -31.58
C ARG A 47 -7.23 -49.64 -31.57
N GLU A 48 -7.84 -49.28 -30.44
CA GLU A 48 -9.29 -49.08 -30.31
C GLU A 48 -9.66 -47.62 -30.46
N LYS A 49 -10.86 -47.36 -30.96
CA LYS A 49 -11.40 -45.99 -31.05
C LYS A 49 -11.52 -45.42 -29.64
N VAL A 50 -10.73 -44.44 -29.35
CA VAL A 50 -10.80 -43.66 -28.10
C VAL A 50 -12.04 -42.76 -28.17
N ASP A 51 -12.88 -42.80 -27.15
CA ASP A 51 -13.97 -41.83 -27.01
C ASP A 51 -13.43 -40.46 -26.66
N LEU A 52 -13.21 -39.64 -27.68
CA LEU A 52 -12.74 -38.25 -27.53
C LEU A 52 -13.90 -37.27 -27.30
N SER A 53 -15.14 -37.73 -27.16
CA SER A 53 -16.29 -36.85 -26.93
C SER A 53 -16.17 -36.04 -25.66
N ARG A 54 -15.45 -36.55 -24.65
CA ARG A 54 -15.15 -35.87 -23.39
C ARG A 54 -14.23 -34.66 -23.59
N PHE A 55 -13.44 -34.61 -24.66
CA PHE A 55 -12.50 -33.50 -24.94
C PHE A 55 -13.00 -32.60 -26.08
N SER A 56 -14.03 -33.06 -26.83
CA SER A 56 -14.56 -32.33 -27.99
C SER A 56 -15.56 -31.24 -27.61
N THR A 57 -16.12 -31.25 -26.43
CA THR A 57 -17.01 -30.22 -25.89
C THR A 57 -16.36 -29.57 -24.68
N SER A 58 -16.08 -28.28 -24.78
CA SER A 58 -15.64 -27.45 -23.64
C SER A 58 -16.84 -27.09 -22.74
N ALA A 59 -17.68 -28.10 -22.38
CA ALA A 59 -18.85 -27.85 -21.57
C ALA A 59 -18.49 -27.91 -20.08
N ILE A 60 -18.58 -26.76 -19.41
CA ILE A 60 -18.61 -26.70 -17.96
C ILE A 60 -19.73 -27.62 -17.43
N THR A 61 -19.42 -28.38 -16.39
CA THR A 61 -20.40 -29.20 -15.66
C THR A 61 -20.97 -28.45 -14.46
N GLU A 62 -22.12 -28.90 -13.95
CA GLU A 62 -22.64 -28.37 -12.70
C GLU A 62 -21.62 -28.58 -11.57
N GLY A 63 -21.42 -27.55 -10.73
CA GLY A 63 -20.46 -27.61 -9.64
C GLY A 63 -20.10 -26.22 -9.10
N THR A 64 -19.18 -26.20 -8.14
CA THR A 64 -18.59 -24.95 -7.62
C THR A 64 -17.20 -24.76 -8.19
N TYR A 65 -16.95 -23.61 -8.78
CA TYR A 65 -15.69 -23.25 -9.43
C TYR A 65 -15.16 -21.94 -8.84
N SER A 66 -13.86 -21.88 -8.62
CA SER A 66 -13.17 -20.66 -8.20
C SER A 66 -12.86 -19.83 -9.43
N LEU A 67 -13.59 -18.71 -9.61
CA LEU A 67 -13.57 -17.87 -10.83
C LEU A 67 -13.07 -16.47 -10.51
N ASP A 68 -12.26 -15.92 -11.41
CA ASP A 68 -11.95 -14.49 -11.42
C ASP A 68 -13.12 -13.69 -12.00
N VAL A 69 -13.71 -12.81 -11.22
CA VAL A 69 -14.86 -11.99 -11.61
C VAL A 69 -14.40 -10.62 -12.07
N TYR A 70 -14.90 -10.23 -13.26
CA TYR A 70 -14.69 -8.90 -13.81
C TYR A 70 -16.03 -8.24 -14.08
N THR A 71 -16.17 -6.98 -13.70
CA THR A 71 -17.32 -6.14 -14.06
C THR A 71 -16.81 -4.97 -14.91
N ASN A 72 -17.32 -4.84 -16.15
CA ASN A 72 -16.88 -3.84 -17.12
C ASN A 72 -15.34 -3.78 -17.24
N ASP A 73 -14.71 -4.97 -17.41
CA ASP A 73 -13.25 -5.19 -17.48
C ASP A 73 -12.44 -4.84 -16.22
N GLU A 74 -13.09 -4.46 -15.12
CA GLU A 74 -12.44 -4.26 -13.84
C GLU A 74 -12.51 -5.55 -13.00
N TRP A 75 -11.36 -6.06 -12.59
CA TRP A 75 -11.29 -7.23 -11.72
C TRP A 75 -11.90 -6.94 -10.34
N LYS A 76 -12.88 -7.75 -9.92
CA LYS A 76 -13.59 -7.60 -8.65
C LYS A 76 -13.18 -8.63 -7.61
N GLY A 77 -12.45 -9.65 -8.03
CA GLY A 77 -11.94 -10.67 -7.13
C GLY A 77 -12.09 -12.09 -7.65
N ARG A 78 -11.57 -13.05 -6.88
CA ARG A 78 -11.77 -14.47 -7.12
C ARG A 78 -12.77 -15.02 -6.11
N TYR A 79 -13.83 -15.65 -6.60
CA TYR A 79 -14.94 -16.15 -5.80
C TYR A 79 -15.29 -17.59 -6.18
N ASP A 80 -15.72 -18.36 -5.17
CA ASP A 80 -16.24 -19.70 -5.40
C ASP A 80 -17.70 -19.59 -5.84
N LEU A 81 -17.96 -19.78 -7.15
CA LEU A 81 -19.26 -19.59 -7.75
C LEU A 81 -19.88 -20.92 -8.09
N ARG A 82 -21.14 -21.09 -7.71
CA ARG A 82 -21.94 -22.25 -8.10
C ARG A 82 -22.44 -22.09 -9.53
N ILE A 83 -22.24 -23.11 -10.34
CA ILE A 83 -22.80 -23.22 -11.68
C ILE A 83 -23.89 -24.30 -11.64
N ALA A 84 -25.10 -23.96 -12.04
CA ALA A 84 -26.22 -24.87 -12.07
C ALA A 84 -27.13 -24.58 -13.28
N ARG A 85 -28.04 -25.49 -13.57
CA ARG A 85 -29.01 -25.30 -14.65
C ARG A 85 -30.13 -24.36 -14.24
N ASP A 86 -30.51 -23.48 -15.14
CA ASP A 86 -31.70 -22.65 -15.02
C ASP A 86 -32.99 -23.46 -15.30
N LYS A 87 -34.13 -22.79 -15.24
CA LYS A 87 -35.44 -23.41 -15.51
C LYS A 87 -35.59 -23.93 -16.95
N ASP A 88 -34.79 -23.45 -17.87
CA ASP A 88 -34.75 -23.82 -19.29
C ASP A 88 -33.69 -24.90 -19.57
N GLY A 89 -33.00 -25.42 -18.50
CA GLY A 89 -31.96 -26.45 -18.61
C GLY A 89 -30.58 -25.92 -19.06
N ARG A 90 -30.39 -24.60 -19.19
CA ARG A 90 -29.12 -23.99 -19.57
C ARG A 90 -28.23 -23.81 -18.36
N LEU A 91 -26.94 -24.09 -18.50
CA LEU A 91 -25.96 -23.84 -17.44
C LEU A 91 -25.70 -22.35 -17.28
N GLY A 92 -25.72 -21.85 -16.06
CA GLY A 92 -25.42 -20.47 -15.71
C GLY A 92 -24.86 -20.35 -14.31
N VAL A 93 -24.23 -19.22 -14.04
CA VAL A 93 -23.74 -18.88 -12.71
C VAL A 93 -24.91 -18.54 -11.80
N CYS A 94 -24.80 -18.93 -10.53
CA CYS A 94 -25.82 -18.62 -9.52
C CYS A 94 -25.41 -17.33 -8.79
N TYR A 95 -26.26 -16.31 -8.90
CA TYR A 95 -26.02 -14.99 -8.29
C TYR A 95 -26.93 -14.76 -7.09
N THR A 96 -26.38 -14.17 -6.03
CA THR A 96 -27.15 -13.61 -4.91
C THR A 96 -27.08 -12.07 -4.95
N LYS A 97 -27.98 -11.40 -4.26
CA LYS A 97 -27.96 -9.93 -4.13
C LYS A 97 -26.63 -9.43 -3.54
N ALA A 98 -26.13 -10.09 -2.51
CA ALA A 98 -24.87 -9.77 -1.86
C ALA A 98 -23.67 -9.92 -2.80
N MET A 99 -23.63 -10.99 -3.62
CA MET A 99 -22.57 -11.20 -4.63
C MET A 99 -22.57 -10.09 -5.69
N LEU A 100 -23.74 -9.73 -6.22
CA LEU A 100 -23.81 -8.65 -7.22
C LEU A 100 -23.37 -7.31 -6.64
N ALA A 101 -23.72 -7.01 -5.39
CA ALA A 101 -23.23 -5.82 -4.70
C ALA A 101 -21.70 -5.83 -4.54
N GLN A 102 -21.10 -7.00 -4.24
CA GLN A 102 -19.64 -7.16 -4.20
C GLN A 102 -18.99 -6.89 -5.58
N TYR A 103 -19.68 -7.24 -6.64
CA TYR A 103 -19.20 -7.00 -8.02
C TYR A 103 -19.44 -5.56 -8.49
N GLY A 104 -19.96 -4.68 -7.63
CA GLY A 104 -20.26 -3.29 -7.95
C GLY A 104 -21.53 -3.11 -8.78
N ILE A 105 -22.46 -4.06 -8.72
CA ILE A 105 -23.72 -4.05 -9.46
C ILE A 105 -24.87 -3.77 -8.49
N ALA A 106 -25.67 -2.74 -8.78
CA ALA A 106 -26.87 -2.39 -8.04
C ALA A 106 -27.99 -3.41 -8.33
N ALA A 107 -27.98 -4.53 -7.60
CA ALA A 107 -28.89 -5.64 -7.79
C ALA A 107 -30.37 -5.23 -7.73
N GLU A 108 -30.73 -4.24 -6.90
CA GLU A 108 -32.08 -3.70 -6.77
C GLU A 108 -32.57 -3.00 -8.02
N LYS A 109 -31.67 -2.32 -8.72
CA LYS A 109 -31.99 -1.66 -10.01
C LYS A 109 -32.09 -2.69 -11.13
N LEU A 110 -31.27 -3.75 -11.07
CA LEU A 110 -31.25 -4.80 -12.06
C LEU A 110 -32.48 -5.73 -11.93
N ASN A 111 -32.79 -6.18 -10.70
CA ASN A 111 -33.97 -7.00 -10.41
C ASN A 111 -34.48 -6.74 -8.98
N PRO A 112 -35.58 -5.97 -8.79
CA PRO A 112 -36.14 -5.68 -7.48
C PRO A 112 -36.66 -6.91 -6.69
N GLN A 113 -36.91 -8.02 -7.38
CA GLN A 113 -37.45 -9.25 -6.78
C GLN A 113 -36.38 -10.25 -6.33
N LEU A 114 -35.09 -9.91 -6.49
CA LEU A 114 -33.99 -10.79 -6.08
C LEU A 114 -33.97 -10.96 -4.56
N SER A 115 -34.13 -12.20 -4.10
CA SER A 115 -34.02 -12.54 -2.67
C SER A 115 -32.59 -12.40 -2.18
N GLU A 116 -32.41 -12.04 -0.94
CA GLU A 116 -31.08 -12.00 -0.29
C GLU A 116 -30.50 -13.41 -0.08
N GLN A 117 -31.35 -14.42 0.07
CA GLN A 117 -30.95 -15.79 0.42
C GLN A 117 -31.08 -16.81 -0.71
N GLU A 118 -31.99 -16.60 -1.67
CA GLU A 118 -32.17 -17.52 -2.80
C GLU A 118 -31.39 -17.00 -4.02
N GLY A 119 -30.33 -17.72 -4.41
CA GLY A 119 -29.56 -17.41 -5.61
C GLY A 119 -30.35 -17.67 -6.88
N TYR A 120 -30.31 -16.76 -7.83
CA TYR A 120 -30.78 -16.99 -9.18
C TYR A 120 -29.66 -17.62 -10.01
N CYS A 121 -29.93 -18.78 -10.64
CA CYS A 121 -28.98 -19.44 -11.54
C CYS A 121 -29.42 -19.19 -12.99
N GLY A 122 -28.51 -18.71 -13.82
CA GLY A 122 -28.75 -18.42 -15.23
C GLY A 122 -28.05 -17.17 -15.72
N SER A 123 -28.26 -16.78 -16.98
CA SER A 123 -27.65 -15.58 -17.53
C SER A 123 -28.33 -14.30 -17.02
N LEU A 124 -27.54 -13.30 -16.67
CA LEU A 124 -28.02 -11.97 -16.26
C LEU A 124 -28.83 -11.28 -17.36
N LYS A 125 -28.56 -11.59 -18.64
CA LYS A 125 -29.33 -11.11 -19.82
C LYS A 125 -30.80 -11.48 -19.72
N SER A 126 -31.13 -12.66 -19.20
CA SER A 126 -32.51 -13.15 -19.13
C SER A 126 -33.35 -12.44 -18.07
N TRP A 127 -32.77 -11.66 -17.18
CA TRP A 127 -33.48 -11.01 -16.07
C TRP A 127 -34.40 -9.84 -16.50
N ARG A 128 -34.01 -9.12 -17.58
CA ARG A 128 -34.80 -7.97 -18.04
C ARG A 128 -35.03 -7.89 -19.52
N ASN A 129 -34.63 -8.86 -20.29
CA ASN A 129 -34.64 -8.77 -21.78
C ASN A 129 -33.80 -7.58 -22.32
N GLU A 130 -32.80 -7.12 -21.55
CA GLU A 130 -31.89 -6.04 -21.93
C GLU A 130 -30.65 -6.58 -22.62
N GLU A 131 -30.47 -6.24 -23.88
CA GLU A 131 -29.32 -6.71 -24.70
C GLU A 131 -27.97 -6.23 -24.17
N ASN A 132 -27.94 -5.20 -23.33
CA ASN A 132 -26.72 -4.56 -22.83
C ASN A 132 -26.19 -5.14 -21.50
N VAL A 133 -26.95 -6.04 -20.85
CA VAL A 133 -26.46 -6.79 -19.68
C VAL A 133 -26.00 -8.15 -20.14
N LYS A 134 -24.73 -8.45 -19.96
CA LYS A 134 -24.11 -9.72 -20.43
C LYS A 134 -23.22 -10.28 -19.33
N ASP A 135 -23.30 -11.57 -19.15
CA ASP A 135 -22.33 -12.35 -18.40
C ASP A 135 -21.72 -13.43 -19.31
N ASN A 136 -20.42 -13.51 -19.32
CA ASN A 136 -19.69 -14.46 -20.16
C ASN A 136 -18.66 -15.20 -19.30
N LEU A 137 -18.82 -16.50 -19.21
CA LEU A 137 -17.92 -17.38 -18.51
C LEU A 137 -16.89 -17.95 -19.50
N VAL A 138 -15.64 -17.50 -19.36
CA VAL A 138 -14.49 -17.99 -20.14
C VAL A 138 -13.85 -19.14 -19.38
N GLN A 139 -14.15 -20.36 -19.81
CA GLN A 139 -13.73 -21.58 -19.13
C GLN A 139 -12.21 -21.77 -19.14
N SER A 140 -11.56 -21.49 -20.26
CA SER A 140 -10.11 -21.66 -20.43
C SER A 140 -9.26 -20.87 -19.42
N SER A 141 -9.78 -19.73 -18.95
CA SER A 141 -9.12 -18.87 -17.99
C SER A 141 -9.81 -18.82 -16.61
N LEU A 142 -10.87 -19.62 -16.39
CA LEU A 142 -11.70 -19.58 -15.19
C LEU A 142 -12.14 -18.15 -14.83
N ARG A 143 -12.58 -17.41 -15.84
CA ARG A 143 -12.92 -16.00 -15.74
C ARG A 143 -14.40 -15.75 -16.06
N LEU A 144 -15.09 -15.03 -15.17
CA LEU A 144 -16.43 -14.52 -15.37
C LEU A 144 -16.39 -13.03 -15.71
N ASN A 145 -16.77 -12.68 -16.93
CA ASN A 145 -16.90 -11.28 -17.36
C ASN A 145 -18.35 -10.86 -17.29
N ILE A 146 -18.65 -9.83 -16.51
CA ILE A 146 -19.96 -9.22 -16.40
C ILE A 146 -19.89 -7.82 -17.03
N SER A 147 -20.72 -7.58 -18.03
CA SER A 147 -20.87 -6.26 -18.63
C SER A 147 -22.26 -5.72 -18.32
N VAL A 148 -22.33 -4.57 -17.68
CA VAL A 148 -23.56 -3.89 -17.29
C VAL A 148 -23.52 -2.42 -17.68
N PRO A 149 -24.63 -1.83 -18.15
CA PRO A 149 -24.74 -0.38 -18.31
C PRO A 149 -24.49 0.35 -17.00
N GLN A 150 -23.93 1.55 -17.09
CA GLN A 150 -23.58 2.36 -15.92
C GLN A 150 -24.75 2.61 -14.96
N ILE A 151 -25.99 2.64 -15.46
CA ILE A 151 -27.20 2.80 -14.62
C ILE A 151 -27.37 1.68 -13.59
N TYR A 152 -26.82 0.50 -13.88
CA TYR A 152 -26.83 -0.67 -12.99
C TYR A 152 -25.55 -0.83 -12.20
N GLU A 153 -24.52 -0.01 -12.47
CA GLU A 153 -23.37 0.06 -11.58
C GLU A 153 -23.79 0.66 -10.25
N ASP A 154 -23.28 0.08 -9.18
CA ASP A 154 -23.32 0.73 -7.88
C ASP A 154 -22.43 1.98 -7.97
N GLN A 155 -23.01 3.17 -7.87
CA GLN A 155 -22.29 4.45 -7.95
C GLN A 155 -21.34 4.66 -6.75
N ARG A 156 -20.97 3.57 -6.06
CA ARG A 156 -19.95 3.60 -5.03
C ARG A 156 -18.60 3.88 -5.67
N LEU A 157 -17.83 4.68 -4.97
CA LEU A 157 -16.52 5.11 -5.43
C LEU A 157 -15.58 3.90 -5.59
N LYS A 158 -14.72 3.95 -6.58
CA LYS A 158 -13.71 2.91 -6.87
C LYS A 158 -12.93 2.55 -5.59
N ASN A 159 -12.61 1.27 -5.40
CA ASN A 159 -11.95 0.70 -4.22
C ASN A 159 -12.75 0.82 -2.91
N TYR A 160 -14.03 1.18 -2.95
CA TYR A 160 -14.89 1.15 -1.77
C TYR A 160 -15.39 -0.27 -1.51
N VAL A 161 -15.24 -0.69 -0.27
CA VAL A 161 -15.84 -1.94 0.23
C VAL A 161 -16.84 -1.58 1.31
N SER A 162 -18.04 -2.13 1.21
CA SER A 162 -19.08 -1.92 2.22
C SER A 162 -18.61 -2.46 3.59
N PRO A 163 -18.90 -1.76 4.70
CA PRO A 163 -18.47 -2.17 6.05
C PRO A 163 -18.89 -3.59 6.47
N GLU A 164 -19.94 -4.14 5.87
CA GLU A 164 -20.40 -5.52 6.11
C GLU A 164 -19.39 -6.60 5.67
N PHE A 165 -18.49 -6.26 4.73
CA PHE A 165 -17.44 -7.16 4.25
C PHE A 165 -16.09 -6.94 4.95
N TRP A 166 -16.02 -6.02 5.91
CA TRP A 166 -14.78 -5.76 6.63
C TRP A 166 -14.52 -6.82 7.68
N ASP A 167 -13.35 -7.42 7.64
CA ASP A 167 -12.92 -8.46 8.55
C ASP A 167 -12.28 -7.86 9.81
N LYS A 168 -12.89 -8.10 10.96
CA LYS A 168 -12.39 -7.67 12.28
C LYS A 168 -11.11 -8.39 12.70
N GLY A 169 -10.73 -9.45 11.98
CA GLY A 169 -9.60 -10.29 12.29
C GLY A 169 -9.85 -11.30 13.42
N ILE A 170 -8.82 -12.08 13.70
CA ILE A 170 -8.79 -13.06 14.77
C ILE A 170 -8.32 -12.44 16.10
N THR A 171 -8.58 -13.13 17.21
CA THR A 171 -7.90 -12.81 18.47
C THR A 171 -6.43 -13.18 18.36
N ALA A 172 -5.56 -12.16 18.44
CA ALA A 172 -4.12 -12.32 18.31
C ALA A 172 -3.36 -11.26 19.12
N LEU A 173 -2.23 -11.67 19.67
CA LEU A 173 -1.23 -10.76 20.23
C LEU A 173 -0.15 -10.54 19.16
N ASN A 174 0.03 -9.30 18.74
CA ASN A 174 1.16 -8.91 17.90
C ASN A 174 2.21 -8.18 18.73
N LEU A 175 3.48 -8.44 18.47
CA LEU A 175 4.62 -7.81 19.12
C LEU A 175 5.66 -7.46 18.07
N GLY A 176 5.65 -6.20 17.61
CA GLY A 176 6.74 -5.63 16.84
C GLY A 176 7.86 -5.17 17.77
N TRP A 177 9.10 -5.46 17.42
CA TRP A 177 10.26 -5.11 18.22
C TRP A 177 11.44 -4.66 17.37
N MET A 178 12.27 -3.79 17.96
CA MET A 178 13.52 -3.33 17.38
C MET A 178 14.53 -3.16 18.52
N ALA A 179 15.60 -3.93 18.49
CA ALA A 179 16.69 -3.87 19.45
C ALA A 179 17.97 -3.38 18.78
N ASN A 180 18.67 -2.44 19.39
CA ASN A 180 19.96 -1.94 18.93
C ASN A 180 20.91 -1.83 20.13
N ALA A 181 22.16 -2.23 19.94
CA ALA A 181 23.25 -1.99 20.87
C ALA A 181 24.39 -1.30 20.11
N TRP A 182 24.96 -0.32 20.77
CA TRP A 182 25.97 0.53 20.16
C TRP A 182 27.11 0.79 21.18
N ASN A 183 28.34 0.72 20.70
CA ASN A 183 29.54 1.04 21.50
C ASN A 183 30.42 1.99 20.71
N SER A 184 30.90 3.03 21.36
CA SER A 184 31.88 3.97 20.81
C SER A 184 33.03 4.16 21.80
N HIS A 185 34.24 4.02 21.29
CA HIS A 185 35.48 4.28 22.01
C HIS A 185 36.17 5.48 21.39
N THR A 186 36.47 6.51 22.17
CA THR A 186 37.29 7.66 21.77
C THR A 186 38.63 7.61 22.44
N SER A 187 39.72 7.71 21.67
CA SER A 187 41.09 7.65 22.15
C SER A 187 41.74 9.03 22.40
N SER A 188 40.97 10.13 22.31
CA SER A 188 41.43 11.48 22.65
C SER A 188 41.84 11.61 24.12
N VAL A 189 42.65 12.62 24.49
CA VAL A 189 43.11 12.87 25.87
C VAL A 189 41.91 12.86 26.83
N GLY A 190 41.85 11.81 27.69
CA GLY A 190 40.65 11.54 28.51
C GLY A 190 39.69 10.49 27.93
N GLY A 191 40.18 9.63 27.02
CA GLY A 191 39.39 8.64 26.28
C GLY A 191 38.21 8.06 27.03
N SER A 192 37.03 8.03 26.37
CA SER A 192 35.78 7.55 26.96
C SER A 192 35.20 6.42 26.17
N ASP A 193 34.78 5.39 26.89
CA ASP A 193 33.89 4.36 26.34
C ASP A 193 32.44 4.77 26.62
N ASN A 194 31.63 4.74 25.57
CA ASN A 194 30.21 5.00 25.68
C ASN A 194 29.42 3.88 24.99
N SER A 195 28.69 3.12 25.81
CA SER A 195 27.81 2.07 25.33
C SER A 195 26.36 2.46 25.57
N SER A 196 25.50 2.14 24.62
CA SER A 196 24.05 2.32 24.75
C SER A 196 23.30 1.13 24.19
N ALA A 197 22.12 0.88 24.72
CA ALA A 197 21.18 -0.10 24.20
C ALA A 197 19.77 0.49 24.14
N TYR A 198 19.07 0.13 23.12
CA TYR A 198 17.68 0.55 22.85
C TYR A 198 16.85 -0.68 22.49
N LEU A 199 15.67 -0.80 23.11
CA LEU A 199 14.63 -1.77 22.71
C LEU A 199 13.32 -1.02 22.54
N GLY A 200 12.88 -0.87 21.31
CA GLY A 200 11.54 -0.39 20.98
C GLY A 200 10.55 -1.55 20.90
N VAL A 201 9.38 -1.37 21.48
CA VAL A 201 8.29 -2.35 21.52
C VAL A 201 7.00 -1.70 21.03
N ASN A 202 6.30 -2.39 20.13
CA ASN A 202 5.00 -2.05 19.62
C ASN A 202 4.09 -3.28 19.75
N ALA A 203 3.39 -3.39 20.88
CA ALA A 203 2.53 -4.52 21.18
C ALA A 203 1.07 -4.18 20.89
N GLY A 204 0.32 -5.13 20.35
CA GLY A 204 -1.10 -5.02 20.07
C GLY A 204 -1.84 -6.31 20.44
N LEU A 205 -2.96 -6.20 21.13
CA LEU A 205 -3.89 -7.31 21.36
C LEU A 205 -5.20 -6.97 20.65
N SER A 206 -5.53 -7.74 19.62
CA SER A 206 -6.78 -7.61 18.87
C SER A 206 -7.77 -8.69 19.30
N TRP A 207 -9.05 -8.30 19.50
CA TRP A 207 -10.15 -9.24 19.77
C TRP A 207 -11.49 -8.58 19.41
N ASP A 208 -12.32 -9.24 18.64
CA ASP A 208 -13.66 -8.80 18.22
C ASP A 208 -13.73 -7.31 17.81
N GLY A 209 -12.75 -6.83 17.05
CA GLY A 209 -12.66 -5.46 16.57
C GLY A 209 -12.15 -4.43 17.61
N TRP A 210 -11.83 -4.86 18.83
CA TRP A 210 -11.06 -4.06 19.77
C TRP A 210 -9.57 -4.23 19.55
N LEU A 211 -8.81 -3.16 19.71
CA LEU A 211 -7.35 -3.15 19.69
C LEU A 211 -6.83 -2.45 20.95
N LEU A 212 -6.20 -3.21 21.82
CA LEU A 212 -5.36 -2.66 22.89
C LEU A 212 -3.95 -2.52 22.35
N LYS A 213 -3.40 -1.32 22.34
CA LYS A 213 -2.08 -1.04 21.80
C LYS A 213 -1.17 -0.42 22.87
N HIS A 214 0.07 -0.88 22.89
CA HIS A 214 1.13 -0.33 23.73
C HIS A 214 2.38 -0.06 22.89
N ILE A 215 2.88 1.16 22.96
CA ILE A 215 4.13 1.59 22.33
C ILE A 215 5.04 2.13 23.40
N GLY A 216 6.20 1.54 23.54
CA GLY A 216 7.18 1.95 24.54
C GLY A 216 8.61 1.62 24.13
N ASN A 217 9.56 2.12 24.91
CA ASN A 217 10.96 1.82 24.67
C ASN A 217 11.76 1.71 25.95
N LEU A 218 12.76 0.86 25.93
CA LEU A 218 13.79 0.74 26.95
C LEU A 218 15.07 1.39 26.44
N ASN A 219 15.58 2.36 27.18
CA ASN A 219 16.86 3.02 26.91
C ASN A 219 17.83 2.73 28.02
N TRP A 220 19.03 2.31 27.67
CA TRP A 220 20.13 2.17 28.57
C TRP A 220 21.36 2.92 28.03
N GLN A 221 22.04 3.65 28.93
CA GLN A 221 23.29 4.34 28.62
C GLN A 221 24.28 4.06 29.74
N GLN A 222 25.51 3.71 29.39
CA GLN A 222 26.56 3.38 30.35
C GLN A 222 26.79 4.48 31.39
N GLN A 223 26.76 5.75 30.98
CA GLN A 223 26.96 6.90 31.86
C GLN A 223 25.85 7.07 32.89
N GLN A 224 24.63 6.65 32.58
CA GLN A 224 23.48 6.73 33.50
C GLN A 224 23.32 5.47 34.36
N GLY A 225 23.97 4.36 33.99
CA GLY A 225 24.04 3.12 34.77
C GLY A 225 22.74 2.34 34.92
N LYS A 226 21.58 2.94 34.61
CA LYS A 226 20.26 2.32 34.76
C LYS A 226 19.50 2.34 33.41
N ALA A 227 18.76 1.27 33.18
CA ALA A 227 17.83 1.21 32.07
C ALA A 227 16.51 1.93 32.44
N HIS A 228 16.03 2.76 31.55
CA HIS A 228 14.77 3.50 31.70
C HIS A 228 13.75 3.01 30.70
N TRP A 229 12.58 2.56 31.20
CA TRP A 229 11.41 2.27 30.38
C TRP A 229 10.56 3.54 30.21
N ASN A 230 10.28 3.89 28.96
CA ASN A 230 9.38 4.97 28.62
C ASN A 230 8.13 4.38 27.95
N SER A 231 6.97 4.63 28.53
CA SER A 231 5.68 4.34 27.91
C SER A 231 5.28 5.55 27.06
N ASN A 232 5.32 5.39 25.74
CA ASN A 232 4.96 6.48 24.83
C ASN A 232 3.45 6.58 24.66
N GLN A 233 2.79 5.42 24.48
CA GLN A 233 1.34 5.33 24.32
C GLN A 233 0.82 3.98 24.82
N THR A 234 -0.31 4.03 25.52
CA THR A 234 -1.11 2.84 25.82
C THR A 234 -2.57 3.21 25.69
N TYR A 235 -3.26 2.63 24.72
CA TYR A 235 -4.65 2.95 24.46
C TYR A 235 -5.46 1.76 23.94
N LEU A 236 -6.74 1.80 24.20
CA LEU A 236 -7.74 0.91 23.65
C LEU A 236 -8.49 1.66 22.55
N GLN A 237 -8.65 1.05 21.38
CA GLN A 237 -9.44 1.64 20.30
C GLN A 237 -10.40 0.66 19.68
N ARG A 238 -11.47 1.21 19.07
CA ARG A 238 -12.43 0.48 18.27
C ARG A 238 -12.94 1.35 17.12
N PRO A 239 -12.92 0.86 15.87
CA PRO A 239 -13.62 1.46 14.75
C PRO A 239 -15.14 1.43 14.94
N ILE A 240 -15.80 2.51 14.49
CA ILE A 240 -17.27 2.65 14.45
C ILE A 240 -17.67 2.90 13.00
N PRO A 241 -17.87 1.85 12.19
CA PRO A 241 -18.11 1.98 10.74
C PRO A 241 -19.32 2.87 10.40
N GLN A 242 -20.36 2.86 11.22
CA GLN A 242 -21.59 3.66 11.02
C GLN A 242 -21.34 5.16 11.05
N LEU A 243 -20.28 5.58 11.76
CA LEU A 243 -19.87 6.98 11.89
C LEU A 243 -18.61 7.31 11.09
N ASN A 244 -18.05 6.34 10.36
CA ASN A 244 -16.71 6.42 9.72
C ASN A 244 -15.67 6.98 10.70
N SER A 245 -15.64 6.47 11.93
CA SER A 245 -14.88 7.04 13.03
C SER A 245 -14.24 5.97 13.89
N ILE A 246 -13.20 6.40 14.63
CA ILE A 246 -12.55 5.57 15.65
C ILE A 246 -12.78 6.22 17.01
N VAL A 247 -13.21 5.42 17.99
CA VAL A 247 -13.16 5.78 19.40
C VAL A 247 -11.91 5.20 20.02
N SER A 248 -11.16 6.02 20.78
CA SER A 248 -9.97 5.58 21.50
C SER A 248 -9.96 6.13 22.92
N GLY A 249 -9.37 5.37 23.85
CA GLY A 249 -9.25 5.75 25.26
C GLY A 249 -7.94 5.29 25.85
N GLY A 250 -7.30 6.12 26.68
CA GLY A 250 -6.00 5.87 27.27
C GLY A 250 -5.02 7.00 27.04
N GLN A 251 -3.75 6.67 26.74
CA GLN A 251 -2.74 7.65 26.30
C GLN A 251 -2.90 7.89 24.80
N ILE A 252 -3.46 9.00 24.42
CA ILE A 252 -3.85 9.38 23.06
C ILE A 252 -3.24 10.74 22.70
N PHE A 253 -3.34 11.14 21.45
CA PHE A 253 -3.01 12.50 21.02
C PHE A 253 -4.23 13.19 20.45
N THR A 254 -4.30 14.53 20.61
CA THR A 254 -5.29 15.35 19.91
C THR A 254 -4.98 15.40 18.42
N ASN A 255 -6.00 15.66 17.60
CA ASN A 255 -5.82 15.93 16.18
C ASN A 255 -5.09 17.29 16.02
N GLY A 256 -3.92 17.26 15.35
CA GLY A 256 -3.07 18.44 15.11
C GLY A 256 -3.42 19.26 13.86
N GLU A 257 -4.60 19.04 13.25
CA GLU A 257 -4.96 19.68 11.98
C GLU A 257 -5.17 21.21 12.11
N PHE A 258 -5.83 21.63 13.17
CA PHE A 258 -6.17 23.03 13.41
C PHE A 258 -5.44 23.64 14.62
N PHE A 259 -5.28 22.86 15.67
CA PHE A 259 -4.56 23.23 16.89
C PHE A 259 -3.30 22.38 17.04
N ASP A 260 -2.49 22.69 18.04
CA ASP A 260 -1.30 21.90 18.36
C ASP A 260 -1.69 20.47 18.77
N THR A 261 -0.84 19.49 18.42
CA THR A 261 -0.98 18.12 18.89
C THR A 261 -0.50 18.02 20.33
N ILE A 262 -1.37 17.55 21.22
CA ILE A 262 -1.09 17.39 22.66
C ILE A 262 -1.36 15.93 23.06
N GLY A 263 -0.45 15.35 23.85
CA GLY A 263 -0.66 14.07 24.50
C GLY A 263 -1.70 14.17 25.62
N LEU A 264 -2.65 13.25 25.67
CA LEU A 264 -3.70 13.19 26.66
C LEU A 264 -3.82 11.80 27.27
N ARG A 265 -4.19 11.74 28.54
CA ARG A 265 -4.82 10.56 29.14
C ARG A 265 -6.33 10.79 29.21
N GLY A 266 -7.04 10.20 28.28
CA GLY A 266 -8.46 10.50 28.12
C GLY A 266 -9.11 9.69 27.01
N VAL A 267 -10.10 10.31 26.36
CA VAL A 267 -10.87 9.72 25.29
C VAL A 267 -10.82 10.60 24.03
N ASN A 268 -10.86 9.96 22.88
CA ASN A 268 -10.96 10.63 21.59
C ASN A 268 -11.98 9.90 20.71
N LEU A 269 -12.79 10.66 20.01
CA LEU A 269 -13.64 10.19 18.92
C LEU A 269 -13.33 11.05 17.70
N SER A 270 -12.80 10.45 16.64
CA SER A 270 -12.45 11.18 15.43
C SER A 270 -12.82 10.41 14.17
N THR A 271 -13.14 11.14 13.14
CA THR A 271 -13.33 10.59 11.81
C THR A 271 -12.05 9.89 11.35
N ASP A 272 -12.18 8.69 10.78
CA ASP A 272 -11.09 7.95 10.16
C ASP A 272 -11.22 8.01 8.64
N ASP A 273 -10.30 8.73 8.02
CA ASP A 273 -10.26 8.87 6.56
C ASP A 273 -10.04 7.53 5.84
N ASN A 274 -9.49 6.52 6.52
CA ASN A 274 -9.30 5.19 5.93
C ASN A 274 -10.62 4.47 5.65
N MET A 275 -11.69 4.83 6.35
CA MET A 275 -13.03 4.26 6.14
C MET A 275 -13.75 4.85 4.93
N PHE A 276 -13.31 6.01 4.43
CA PHE A 276 -13.87 6.58 3.21
C PHE A 276 -13.21 5.99 1.96
N PRO A 277 -13.92 5.90 0.84
CA PRO A 277 -13.36 5.56 -0.46
C PRO A 277 -12.14 6.42 -0.80
N ASP A 278 -11.19 5.89 -1.56
CA ASP A 278 -9.96 6.61 -1.89
C ASP A 278 -10.23 7.96 -2.57
N GLY A 279 -11.25 8.03 -3.41
CA GLY A 279 -11.65 9.26 -4.06
C GLY A 279 -12.27 10.31 -3.12
N MET A 280 -12.72 9.92 -1.92
CA MET A 280 -13.24 10.87 -0.93
C MET A 280 -12.17 11.38 0.04
N ARG A 281 -11.04 10.69 0.15
CA ARG A 281 -9.92 11.10 1.01
C ARG A 281 -9.22 12.36 0.52
N SER A 282 -9.11 12.49 -0.80
CA SER A 282 -8.57 13.68 -1.45
C SER A 282 -9.71 14.51 -2.00
N TYR A 283 -9.57 15.83 -1.96
CA TYR A 283 -10.48 16.70 -2.67
C TYR A 283 -10.51 16.30 -4.15
N ALA A 284 -11.67 15.94 -4.64
CA ALA A 284 -11.92 15.85 -6.08
C ALA A 284 -13.22 16.60 -6.36
N PRO A 285 -13.24 17.49 -7.34
CA PRO A 285 -14.46 18.21 -7.70
C PRO A 285 -15.47 17.21 -8.29
N GLU A 286 -16.71 17.39 -7.95
CA GLU A 286 -17.82 16.79 -8.66
C GLU A 286 -17.90 17.40 -10.06
N ILE A 287 -17.83 16.59 -11.10
CA ILE A 287 -17.90 17.03 -12.49
C ILE A 287 -19.36 16.97 -12.93
N ARG A 288 -19.93 18.10 -13.29
CA ARG A 288 -21.29 18.18 -13.83
C ARG A 288 -21.27 18.65 -15.27
N GLY A 289 -22.04 17.99 -16.12
CA GLY A 289 -22.18 18.34 -17.53
C GLY A 289 -23.54 17.93 -18.08
N VAL A 290 -23.77 18.20 -19.36
CA VAL A 290 -24.96 17.78 -20.08
C VAL A 290 -24.51 17.10 -21.36
N ALA A 291 -25.03 15.90 -21.63
CA ALA A 291 -24.86 15.19 -22.88
C ALA A 291 -26.12 15.34 -23.72
N GLN A 292 -25.97 15.60 -25.03
CA GLN A 292 -27.09 15.74 -25.96
C GLN A 292 -27.52 14.38 -26.56
N SER A 293 -26.59 13.43 -26.55
CA SER A 293 -26.78 12.04 -27.00
C SER A 293 -26.11 11.07 -26.01
N ASN A 294 -26.03 9.79 -26.34
CA ASN A 294 -25.14 8.88 -25.63
C ASN A 294 -23.70 9.31 -25.89
N ALA A 295 -23.13 10.05 -24.96
CA ALA A 295 -21.82 10.70 -25.10
C ALA A 295 -20.74 9.94 -24.36
N LEU A 296 -19.52 9.90 -24.94
CA LEU A 296 -18.33 9.43 -24.29
C LEU A 296 -17.69 10.60 -23.54
N VAL A 297 -17.74 10.56 -22.21
CA VAL A 297 -17.10 11.57 -21.35
C VAL A 297 -15.71 11.09 -20.97
N THR A 298 -14.70 11.88 -21.29
CA THR A 298 -13.30 11.62 -20.97
C THR A 298 -12.76 12.72 -20.06
N VAL A 299 -12.22 12.37 -18.91
CA VAL A 299 -11.57 13.30 -17.98
C VAL A 299 -10.06 13.10 -18.05
N ARG A 300 -9.34 14.18 -18.31
CA ARG A 300 -7.88 14.21 -18.38
C ARG A 300 -7.32 15.06 -17.27
N GLN A 301 -6.14 14.68 -16.80
CA GLN A 301 -5.30 15.50 -15.95
C GLN A 301 -3.92 15.61 -16.58
N GLY A 302 -3.63 16.76 -17.16
CA GLY A 302 -2.49 16.92 -18.05
C GLY A 302 -2.64 16.00 -19.28
N SER A 303 -1.60 15.23 -19.61
CA SER A 303 -1.62 14.27 -20.72
C SER A 303 -2.35 12.95 -20.41
N ASN A 304 -2.67 12.68 -19.14
CA ASN A 304 -3.20 11.38 -18.71
C ASN A 304 -4.72 11.34 -18.66
N ILE A 305 -5.32 10.31 -19.24
CA ILE A 305 -6.74 10.01 -19.04
C ILE A 305 -6.85 9.34 -17.67
N ILE A 306 -7.61 9.99 -16.76
CA ILE A 306 -7.83 9.49 -15.40
C ILE A 306 -9.21 8.86 -15.22
N TYR A 307 -10.15 9.19 -16.11
CA TYR A 307 -11.49 8.64 -16.09
C TYR A 307 -12.13 8.69 -17.48
N GLN A 308 -12.86 7.65 -17.83
CA GLN A 308 -13.64 7.62 -19.08
C GLN A 308 -14.91 6.81 -18.86
N THR A 309 -16.05 7.36 -19.27
CA THR A 309 -17.36 6.70 -19.17
C THR A 309 -18.31 7.14 -20.25
N THR A 310 -19.29 6.31 -20.55
CA THR A 310 -20.40 6.70 -21.44
C THR A 310 -21.59 7.14 -20.60
N VAL A 311 -22.16 8.29 -20.91
CA VAL A 311 -23.34 8.85 -20.23
C VAL A 311 -24.53 8.92 -21.17
N PRO A 312 -25.75 8.70 -20.68
CA PRO A 312 -26.97 8.86 -21.47
C PRO A 312 -27.25 10.35 -21.73
N PRO A 313 -28.15 10.67 -22.69
CA PRO A 313 -28.57 12.04 -22.91
C PRO A 313 -29.17 12.69 -21.65
N GLY A 314 -28.82 13.93 -21.41
CA GLY A 314 -29.29 14.71 -20.28
C GLY A 314 -28.15 15.15 -19.34
N PRO A 315 -28.48 15.72 -18.17
CA PRO A 315 -27.49 16.13 -17.17
C PRO A 315 -26.83 14.89 -16.57
N PHE A 316 -25.49 14.93 -16.47
CA PHE A 316 -24.70 13.90 -15.80
C PHE A 316 -23.86 14.50 -14.68
N THR A 317 -23.53 13.65 -13.70
CA THR A 317 -22.65 13.96 -12.58
C THR A 317 -21.64 12.84 -12.41
N LEU A 318 -20.34 13.17 -12.45
CA LEU A 318 -19.27 12.21 -12.18
C LEU A 318 -18.72 12.50 -10.78
N GLN A 319 -18.80 11.53 -9.90
CA GLN A 319 -18.31 11.62 -8.51
C GLN A 319 -17.07 10.76 -8.27
N ASP A 320 -16.77 9.84 -9.21
CA ASP A 320 -15.76 8.80 -9.09
C ASP A 320 -14.45 9.13 -9.82
N VAL A 321 -14.17 10.41 -9.99
CA VAL A 321 -12.95 10.84 -10.67
C VAL A 321 -11.82 10.92 -9.65
N TYR A 322 -10.78 10.10 -9.85
CA TYR A 322 -9.59 10.05 -9.01
C TYR A 322 -8.43 10.77 -9.69
N PRO A 323 -8.11 11.99 -9.28
CA PRO A 323 -6.96 12.69 -9.82
C PRO A 323 -5.66 11.96 -9.49
N SER A 324 -4.77 11.80 -10.47
CA SER A 324 -3.50 11.09 -10.31
C SER A 324 -2.37 11.95 -9.74
N GLY A 325 -2.63 13.21 -9.40
CA GLY A 325 -1.61 14.14 -8.90
C GLY A 325 -2.22 15.34 -8.21
N TYR A 326 -1.38 16.16 -7.59
CA TYR A 326 -1.79 17.39 -6.92
C TYR A 326 -1.80 18.56 -7.90
N GLY A 327 -2.93 19.28 -8.00
CA GLY A 327 -2.95 20.67 -8.40
C GLY A 327 -3.02 21.00 -9.89
N SER A 328 -3.34 20.09 -10.80
CA SER A 328 -3.70 20.45 -12.18
C SER A 328 -5.21 20.37 -12.43
N ASP A 329 -5.74 21.28 -13.24
CA ASP A 329 -7.14 21.29 -13.61
C ASP A 329 -7.52 20.00 -14.36
N LEU A 330 -8.78 19.59 -14.23
CA LEU A 330 -9.33 18.45 -14.94
C LEU A 330 -9.95 18.96 -16.26
N GLU A 331 -9.46 18.48 -17.38
CA GLU A 331 -10.08 18.71 -18.68
C GLU A 331 -11.14 17.62 -18.91
N VAL A 332 -12.38 18.05 -19.13
CA VAL A 332 -13.51 17.18 -19.41
C VAL A 332 -13.90 17.33 -20.88
N SER A 333 -13.84 16.24 -21.61
CA SER A 333 -14.23 16.14 -23.01
C SER A 333 -15.48 15.29 -23.12
N VAL A 334 -16.57 15.86 -23.63
CA VAL A 334 -17.84 15.18 -23.93
C VAL A 334 -17.92 14.99 -25.43
N LYS A 335 -17.74 13.73 -25.87
CA LYS A 335 -17.86 13.37 -27.29
C LYS A 335 -19.24 12.79 -27.55
N GLU A 336 -20.05 13.51 -28.31
CA GLU A 336 -21.42 13.11 -28.68
C GLU A 336 -21.44 12.02 -29.75
N ALA A 337 -22.59 11.39 -29.95
CA ALA A 337 -22.78 10.33 -30.95
C ALA A 337 -22.57 10.80 -32.38
N ASP A 338 -22.79 12.09 -32.67
CA ASP A 338 -22.55 12.73 -33.98
C ASP A 338 -21.05 13.07 -34.20
N GLY A 339 -20.21 12.82 -33.22
CA GLY A 339 -18.78 13.11 -33.25
C GLY A 339 -18.40 14.52 -32.81
N SER A 340 -19.36 15.40 -32.48
CA SER A 340 -19.10 16.71 -31.89
C SER A 340 -18.46 16.53 -30.49
N VAL A 341 -17.56 17.44 -30.14
CA VAL A 341 -16.81 17.37 -28.86
C VAL A 341 -16.92 18.70 -28.14
N GLU A 342 -17.45 18.68 -26.95
CA GLU A 342 -17.44 19.80 -26.02
C GLU A 342 -16.34 19.58 -24.98
N VAL A 343 -15.52 20.62 -24.73
CA VAL A 343 -14.43 20.57 -23.76
C VAL A 343 -14.59 21.68 -22.74
N PHE A 344 -14.53 21.33 -21.46
CA PHE A 344 -14.50 22.31 -20.36
C PHE A 344 -13.49 21.89 -19.30
N SER A 345 -13.02 22.86 -18.51
CA SER A 345 -12.05 22.64 -17.44
C SER A 345 -12.75 22.72 -16.08
N VAL A 346 -12.42 21.77 -15.21
CA VAL A 346 -12.83 21.80 -13.81
C VAL A 346 -11.59 22.02 -12.95
N PRO A 347 -11.51 23.17 -12.22
CA PRO A 347 -10.36 23.48 -11.40
C PRO A 347 -10.14 22.40 -10.34
N TYR A 348 -8.90 21.90 -10.24
CA TYR A 348 -8.49 20.94 -9.23
C TYR A 348 -7.26 21.40 -8.50
N ALA A 349 -7.39 21.57 -7.19
CA ALA A 349 -6.27 21.83 -6.29
C ALA A 349 -6.53 21.15 -4.94
N SER A 350 -5.54 20.45 -4.40
CA SER A 350 -5.64 19.77 -3.11
C SER A 350 -4.94 20.57 -2.02
N VAL A 351 -5.71 21.02 -1.02
CA VAL A 351 -5.19 21.54 0.27
C VAL A 351 -5.72 20.66 1.36
N ALA A 352 -4.95 20.47 2.43
CA ALA A 352 -5.35 19.64 3.56
C ALA A 352 -6.72 20.03 4.17
N GLN A 353 -7.12 21.29 4.06
CA GLN A 353 -8.39 21.82 4.58
C GLN A 353 -9.58 21.70 3.61
N MET A 354 -9.40 21.18 2.42
CA MET A 354 -10.48 21.01 1.44
C MET A 354 -11.13 19.64 1.55
N LEU A 355 -12.46 19.62 1.59
CA LEU A 355 -13.27 18.40 1.56
C LEU A 355 -14.20 18.39 0.34
N ARG A 356 -14.58 17.20 -0.10
CA ARG A 356 -15.64 17.04 -1.12
C ARG A 356 -16.99 17.53 -0.59
N PRO A 357 -17.90 18.00 -1.47
CA PRO A 357 -19.25 18.40 -1.10
C PRO A 357 -19.97 17.33 -0.29
N GLY A 358 -20.57 17.72 0.82
CA GLY A 358 -21.31 16.84 1.73
C GLY A 358 -20.47 15.99 2.67
N MET A 359 -19.13 15.97 2.51
CA MET A 359 -18.23 15.25 3.41
C MET A 359 -18.01 16.03 4.70
N THR A 360 -18.03 15.33 5.82
CA THR A 360 -17.79 15.93 7.15
C THR A 360 -16.67 15.18 7.85
N ARG A 361 -15.75 15.92 8.47
CA ARG A 361 -14.75 15.43 9.42
C ARG A 361 -14.94 16.08 10.77
N TYR A 362 -14.72 15.33 11.83
CA TYR A 362 -14.76 15.86 13.20
C TYR A 362 -13.77 15.12 14.09
N ALA A 363 -13.34 15.79 15.14
CA ALA A 363 -12.58 15.17 16.21
C ALA A 363 -12.98 15.79 17.55
N LEU A 364 -13.24 14.92 18.52
CA LEU A 364 -13.63 15.28 19.90
C LEU A 364 -12.64 14.61 20.84
N SER A 365 -11.91 15.38 21.64
CA SER A 365 -10.92 14.87 22.58
C SER A 365 -11.16 15.48 23.95
N ALA A 366 -11.06 14.66 24.98
CA ALA A 366 -11.14 15.10 26.37
C ALA A 366 -10.22 14.25 27.23
N GLY A 367 -9.39 14.89 28.05
CA GLY A 367 -8.46 14.16 28.91
C GLY A 367 -7.48 15.04 29.65
N LYS A 368 -6.77 14.44 30.59
CA LYS A 368 -5.68 15.09 31.33
C LYS A 368 -4.45 15.16 30.43
N VAL A 369 -3.80 16.33 30.36
CA VAL A 369 -2.55 16.50 29.59
C VAL A 369 -1.48 15.50 30.05
N ASP A 370 -0.87 14.80 29.10
CA ASP A 370 0.18 13.80 29.35
C ASP A 370 1.48 14.21 28.66
N ASP A 371 2.09 15.24 29.20
CA ASP A 371 3.43 15.70 28.82
C ASP A 371 4.37 15.57 30.03
N SER A 372 5.48 14.86 29.86
CA SER A 372 6.48 14.62 30.90
C SER A 372 7.23 15.89 31.33
N ALA A 373 7.30 16.88 30.43
CA ALA A 373 7.95 18.15 30.71
C ALA A 373 7.12 19.06 31.63
N LEU A 374 5.79 18.89 31.64
CA LEU A 374 4.88 19.66 32.46
C LEU A 374 4.62 19.02 33.83
N ARG A 375 4.61 19.82 34.89
CA ARG A 375 4.16 19.40 36.21
C ARG A 375 2.68 19.63 36.42
N ASN A 376 2.18 20.78 35.90
CA ASN A 376 0.77 21.07 35.89
C ASN A 376 0.12 20.39 34.67
N LYS A 377 -0.76 19.44 34.92
CA LYS A 377 -1.43 18.61 33.90
C LYS A 377 -2.92 18.85 33.94
N PRO A 378 -3.43 19.95 33.35
CA PRO A 378 -4.86 20.28 33.40
C PRO A 378 -5.72 19.30 32.58
N MET A 379 -7.04 19.36 32.77
CA MET A 379 -8.00 18.73 31.88
C MET A 379 -8.13 19.58 30.63
N LEU A 380 -7.91 18.95 29.48
CA LEU A 380 -8.03 19.58 28.15
C LEU A 380 -9.24 19.02 27.42
N TYR A 381 -9.97 19.93 26.78
CA TYR A 381 -11.09 19.64 25.88
C TYR A 381 -10.77 20.23 24.52
N GLN A 382 -10.97 19.46 23.47
CA GLN A 382 -10.80 19.91 22.08
C GLN A 382 -11.89 19.33 21.20
N ALA A 383 -12.53 20.19 20.40
CA ALA A 383 -13.47 19.78 19.37
C ALA A 383 -13.12 20.48 18.05
N THR A 384 -13.12 19.76 16.97
CA THR A 384 -12.93 20.29 15.61
C THR A 384 -14.00 19.74 14.69
N TRP A 385 -14.43 20.54 13.74
CA TRP A 385 -15.44 20.20 12.75
C TRP A 385 -15.10 20.84 11.41
N GLN A 386 -15.25 20.07 10.33
CA GLN A 386 -14.97 20.49 8.96
C GLN A 386 -16.05 19.93 8.03
N HIS A 387 -16.54 20.74 7.09
CA HIS A 387 -17.58 20.34 6.17
C HIS A 387 -17.35 20.91 4.77
N GLY A 388 -17.41 20.05 3.76
CA GLY A 388 -17.40 20.44 2.35
C GLY A 388 -18.77 20.93 1.92
N ILE A 389 -18.89 22.25 1.70
CA ILE A 389 -20.18 22.91 1.36
C ILE A 389 -20.49 22.68 -0.12
N ASN A 390 -19.53 22.92 -0.98
CA ASN A 390 -19.63 22.74 -2.42
C ASN A 390 -18.22 22.56 -3.03
N ASN A 391 -18.10 22.48 -4.36
CA ASN A 391 -16.82 22.34 -5.05
C ASN A 391 -15.84 23.52 -4.84
N LEU A 392 -16.36 24.67 -4.44
CA LEU A 392 -15.56 25.88 -4.23
C LEU A 392 -15.16 26.06 -2.76
N LEU A 393 -16.02 25.68 -1.81
CA LEU A 393 -15.92 26.06 -0.41
C LEU A 393 -15.97 24.85 0.54
N THR A 394 -15.07 24.85 1.49
CA THR A 394 -15.07 24.04 2.71
C THR A 394 -15.03 24.96 3.92
N GLY A 395 -15.97 24.81 4.85
CA GLY A 395 -15.96 25.53 6.11
C GLY A 395 -15.36 24.65 7.21
N TYR A 396 -14.62 25.27 8.14
CA TYR A 396 -14.11 24.55 9.32
C TYR A 396 -14.07 25.44 10.56
N THR A 397 -14.20 24.81 11.71
CA THR A 397 -14.18 25.48 13.01
C THR A 397 -13.60 24.55 14.08
N GLY A 398 -13.16 25.13 15.17
CA GLY A 398 -12.65 24.38 16.30
C GLY A 398 -12.63 25.17 17.60
N VAL A 399 -12.67 24.46 18.70
CA VAL A 399 -12.52 24.99 20.05
C VAL A 399 -11.56 24.07 20.83
N THR A 400 -10.67 24.67 21.59
CA THR A 400 -9.80 23.96 22.52
C THR A 400 -9.63 24.77 23.80
N GLY A 401 -9.47 24.11 24.93
CA GLY A 401 -9.24 24.83 26.17
C GLY A 401 -9.06 23.95 27.40
N PHE A 402 -8.53 24.58 28.46
CA PHE A 402 -8.43 24.09 29.81
C PHE A 402 -8.74 25.25 30.79
N ASP A 403 -8.73 25.03 32.09
CA ASP A 403 -9.23 26.00 33.07
C ASP A 403 -8.74 27.45 32.88
N ASP A 404 -7.46 27.64 32.58
CA ASP A 404 -6.82 28.96 32.45
C ASP A 404 -6.77 29.45 30.98
N TYR A 405 -7.19 28.62 29.99
CA TYR A 405 -7.01 28.92 28.55
C TYR A 405 -8.18 28.46 27.72
N GLN A 406 -8.55 29.28 26.76
CA GLN A 406 -9.52 28.90 25.71
C GLN A 406 -9.13 29.50 24.37
N ALA A 407 -9.37 28.75 23.30
CA ALA A 407 -9.20 29.22 21.94
C ALA A 407 -10.32 28.75 21.04
N PHE A 408 -10.73 29.62 20.12
CA PHE A 408 -11.75 29.39 19.11
C PHE A 408 -11.18 29.70 17.73
N LEU A 409 -11.39 28.79 16.77
CA LEU A 409 -10.93 28.90 15.40
C LEU A 409 -12.11 28.85 14.44
N VAL A 410 -12.09 29.72 13.43
CA VAL A 410 -12.98 29.62 12.28
C VAL A 410 -12.17 29.84 11.01
N GLY A 411 -12.48 29.08 9.98
CA GLY A 411 -11.76 29.16 8.71
C GLY A 411 -12.55 28.63 7.52
N THR A 412 -12.01 28.92 6.36
CA THR A 412 -12.55 28.44 5.09
C THR A 412 -11.44 28.01 4.14
N GLY A 413 -11.68 26.94 3.42
CA GLY A 413 -10.89 26.50 2.27
C GLY A 413 -11.63 26.85 0.98
N MET A 414 -10.91 27.33 -0.03
CA MET A 414 -11.45 27.72 -1.33
C MET A 414 -10.64 27.11 -2.46
N ASN A 415 -11.33 26.45 -3.38
CA ASN A 415 -10.74 26.00 -4.64
C ASN A 415 -10.97 27.06 -5.72
N THR A 416 -9.93 27.74 -6.12
CA THR A 416 -10.00 28.86 -7.08
C THR A 416 -9.27 28.53 -8.38
N GLY A 417 -9.53 29.28 -9.46
CA GLY A 417 -8.81 29.13 -10.71
C GLY A 417 -7.29 29.35 -10.62
N ILE A 418 -6.82 30.08 -9.60
CA ILE A 418 -5.38 30.31 -9.36
C ILE A 418 -4.75 29.27 -8.42
N GLY A 419 -5.53 28.39 -7.79
CA GLY A 419 -5.10 27.35 -6.86
C GLY A 419 -6.00 27.21 -5.65
N ALA A 420 -5.64 26.31 -4.75
CA ALA A 420 -6.36 26.12 -3.50
C ALA A 420 -5.81 27.05 -2.42
N LEU A 421 -6.70 27.80 -1.81
CA LEU A 421 -6.44 28.75 -0.76
C LEU A 421 -7.17 28.33 0.52
N SER A 422 -6.57 28.53 1.68
CA SER A 422 -7.32 28.53 2.92
C SER A 422 -6.96 29.74 3.76
N PHE A 423 -7.93 30.19 4.54
CA PHE A 423 -7.76 31.27 5.48
C PHE A 423 -8.49 30.96 6.78
N ASP A 424 -7.81 31.14 7.91
CA ASP A 424 -8.41 30.97 9.23
C ASP A 424 -7.94 32.02 10.23
N VAL A 425 -8.79 32.22 11.22
CA VAL A 425 -8.54 33.10 12.37
C VAL A 425 -8.77 32.29 13.63
N THR A 426 -7.77 32.30 14.50
CA THR A 426 -7.86 31.73 15.85
C THR A 426 -7.81 32.84 16.86
N HIS A 427 -8.82 32.95 17.69
CA HIS A 427 -8.83 33.85 18.88
C HIS A 427 -8.50 33.02 20.12
N SER A 428 -7.54 33.47 20.93
CA SER A 428 -7.19 32.84 22.20
C SER A 428 -7.25 33.82 23.36
N ARG A 429 -7.58 33.28 24.54
CA ARG A 429 -7.53 33.99 25.81
C ARG A 429 -6.84 33.12 26.86
N LEU A 430 -5.82 33.63 27.47
CA LEU A 430 -5.12 33.07 28.62
C LEU A 430 -5.40 33.92 29.83
N LYS A 431 -6.06 33.36 30.86
CA LYS A 431 -6.38 34.06 32.11
C LYS A 431 -5.94 33.20 33.29
N SER A 432 -4.82 33.59 33.92
CA SER A 432 -4.26 32.97 35.12
C SER A 432 -3.93 34.09 36.13
N ASP A 433 -3.29 33.76 37.25
CA ASP A 433 -2.92 34.78 38.24
C ASP A 433 -1.93 35.81 37.70
N ALA A 434 -0.99 35.40 36.79
CA ALA A 434 0.04 36.27 36.22
C ALA A 434 -0.31 36.71 34.78
N HIS A 435 -1.32 36.14 34.15
CA HIS A 435 -1.65 36.43 32.74
C HIS A 435 -3.14 36.79 32.59
N ASP A 436 -3.44 37.89 31.90
CA ASP A 436 -4.75 38.23 31.34
C ASP A 436 -4.52 38.72 29.90
N ASP A 437 -4.14 37.78 29.07
CA ASP A 437 -3.75 38.00 27.69
C ASP A 437 -4.85 37.51 26.73
N SER A 438 -5.10 38.31 25.70
CA SER A 438 -6.03 37.91 24.62
C SER A 438 -5.45 38.35 23.27
N GLY A 439 -5.58 37.49 22.28
CA GLY A 439 -5.03 37.74 20.95
C GLY A 439 -5.60 36.90 19.85
N GLN A 440 -5.12 37.16 18.66
CA GLN A 440 -5.56 36.48 17.43
C GLN A 440 -4.36 36.00 16.64
N SER A 441 -4.55 34.88 15.96
CA SER A 441 -3.64 34.36 14.94
C SER A 441 -4.38 34.23 13.62
N TYR A 442 -3.76 34.71 12.57
CA TYR A 442 -4.25 34.65 11.19
C TYR A 442 -3.34 33.73 10.40
N ARG A 443 -3.93 32.73 9.73
CA ARG A 443 -3.18 31.79 8.88
C ARG A 443 -3.77 31.81 7.47
N ALA A 444 -2.90 31.87 6.48
CA ALA A 444 -3.25 31.71 5.08
C ALA A 444 -2.38 30.60 4.46
N THR A 445 -2.96 29.72 3.67
CA THR A 445 -2.23 28.68 2.93
C THR A 445 -2.58 28.69 1.47
N PHE A 446 -1.64 28.29 0.63
CA PHE A 446 -1.78 28.19 -0.82
C PHE A 446 -1.12 26.92 -1.33
N ASN A 447 -1.78 26.25 -2.27
CA ASN A 447 -1.24 25.08 -2.97
C ASN A 447 -1.67 25.14 -4.45
N ARG A 448 -0.72 24.92 -5.36
CA ARG A 448 -0.99 24.87 -6.79
C ARG A 448 0.08 24.09 -7.55
N MET A 449 -0.34 23.31 -8.52
CA MET A 449 0.53 22.76 -9.56
C MET A 449 0.25 23.46 -10.89
N PHE A 450 1.28 24.04 -11.49
CA PHE A 450 1.24 24.64 -12.81
C PHE A 450 1.73 23.60 -13.82
N THR A 451 0.82 23.02 -14.58
CA THR A 451 1.12 21.93 -15.53
C THR A 451 1.99 22.38 -16.68
N ASP A 452 1.77 23.60 -17.19
CA ASP A 452 2.49 24.12 -18.35
C ASP A 452 3.99 24.28 -18.10
N THR A 453 4.35 24.67 -16.88
CA THR A 453 5.73 24.86 -16.44
C THR A 453 6.26 23.71 -15.59
N GLN A 454 5.43 22.70 -15.28
CA GLN A 454 5.72 21.62 -14.34
C GLN A 454 6.20 22.11 -12.96
N THR A 455 5.72 23.29 -12.54
CA THR A 455 6.01 23.88 -11.25
C THR A 455 4.96 23.48 -10.23
N SER A 456 5.37 22.87 -9.12
CA SER A 456 4.47 22.53 -8.02
C SER A 456 4.80 23.34 -6.78
N ILE A 457 3.87 24.21 -6.36
CA ILE A 457 3.88 24.85 -5.05
C ILE A 457 3.11 23.92 -4.11
N VAL A 458 3.85 23.10 -3.37
CA VAL A 458 3.24 22.08 -2.49
C VAL A 458 2.65 22.70 -1.24
N LEU A 459 3.35 23.71 -0.70
CA LEU A 459 2.92 24.44 0.49
C LEU A 459 3.47 25.88 0.42
N ALA A 460 2.58 26.85 0.59
CA ALA A 460 2.94 28.22 0.97
C ALA A 460 1.99 28.61 2.09
N ALA A 461 2.51 28.74 3.31
CA ALA A 461 1.74 29.09 4.49
C ALA A 461 2.33 30.31 5.17
N TYR A 462 1.48 31.24 5.51
CA TYR A 462 1.84 32.42 6.29
C TYR A 462 0.95 32.50 7.52
N ARG A 463 1.58 32.76 8.68
CA ARG A 463 0.90 32.98 9.96
C ARG A 463 1.38 34.30 10.55
N TYR A 464 0.45 35.11 11.02
CA TYR A 464 0.68 36.27 11.84
C TYR A 464 -0.10 36.14 13.13
N SER A 465 0.54 36.39 14.28
CA SER A 465 -0.09 36.36 15.59
C SER A 465 0.11 37.68 16.33
N THR A 466 -0.93 38.21 16.97
CA THR A 466 -0.85 39.40 17.82
C THR A 466 -0.09 39.12 19.11
N LYS A 467 0.37 40.19 19.80
CA LYS A 467 1.23 40.05 21.00
C LYS A 467 0.57 39.27 22.15
N GLY A 468 -0.75 39.39 22.30
CA GLY A 468 -1.51 38.70 23.36
C GLY A 468 -1.96 37.27 22.96
N TYR A 469 -1.63 36.81 21.76
CA TYR A 469 -1.99 35.44 21.33
C TYR A 469 -1.04 34.41 21.94
N TYR A 470 -1.62 33.36 22.51
CA TYR A 470 -0.93 32.12 22.89
C TYR A 470 -1.53 30.97 22.09
N ASN A 471 -0.71 30.11 21.52
CA ASN A 471 -1.16 28.79 21.07
C ASN A 471 -1.33 27.85 22.26
N LEU A 472 -1.87 26.67 22.05
CA LEU A 472 -2.18 25.74 23.13
C LEU A 472 -0.93 25.28 23.90
N ASN A 473 0.18 24.96 23.19
CA ASN A 473 1.44 24.61 23.82
C ASN A 473 2.01 25.76 24.63
N ASP A 474 2.07 26.96 24.03
CA ASP A 474 2.59 28.16 24.72
C ASP A 474 1.80 28.46 26.02
N ALA A 475 0.46 28.28 25.99
CA ALA A 475 -0.39 28.49 27.15
C ALA A 475 -0.12 27.47 28.27
N LEU A 476 0.01 26.19 27.92
CA LEU A 476 0.32 25.12 28.88
C LEU A 476 1.65 25.36 29.57
N TYR A 477 2.69 25.71 28.81
CA TYR A 477 4.01 26.01 29.38
C TYR A 477 4.04 27.31 30.20
N ALA A 478 3.31 28.35 29.78
CA ALA A 478 3.22 29.61 30.53
C ALA A 478 2.58 29.39 31.90
N VAL A 479 1.45 28.67 31.96
CA VAL A 479 0.75 28.36 33.20
C VAL A 479 1.58 27.41 34.10
N ASP A 480 2.28 26.43 33.52
CA ASP A 480 3.16 25.55 34.30
C ASP A 480 4.33 26.30 34.89
N GLN A 481 4.96 27.22 34.18
CA GLN A 481 6.04 28.08 34.64
C GLN A 481 5.60 28.99 35.79
N GLU A 482 4.41 29.56 35.67
CA GLU A 482 3.81 30.37 36.71
C GLU A 482 3.56 29.57 37.99
N LYS A 483 2.83 28.46 37.91
CA LYS A 483 2.45 27.64 39.09
C LYS A 483 3.61 26.93 39.76
N ASN A 484 4.71 26.67 39.04
CA ASN A 484 5.83 25.91 39.55
C ASN A 484 7.12 26.72 39.79
N SER A 485 7.12 28.06 39.53
CA SER A 485 8.24 28.99 39.78
C SER A 485 9.61 28.52 39.22
N ARG A 486 9.60 27.75 38.11
CA ARG A 486 10.81 27.24 37.44
C ARG A 486 10.96 27.78 36.05
N SER A 487 12.04 28.52 35.80
CA SER A 487 12.35 29.15 34.51
C SER A 487 13.22 28.28 33.59
N ASN A 488 12.99 26.97 33.51
CA ASN A 488 13.78 26.12 32.62
C ASN A 488 13.34 26.13 31.17
N TYR A 489 12.26 26.79 30.84
CA TYR A 489 11.77 26.94 29.49
C TYR A 489 11.87 28.36 29.00
N THR A 490 12.52 28.55 27.86
CA THR A 490 12.45 29.81 27.14
C THR A 490 11.30 29.72 26.14
N LEU A 491 10.17 30.28 26.53
CA LEU A 491 8.98 30.29 25.68
C LEU A 491 9.12 31.38 24.61
N TRP A 492 9.29 30.99 23.36
CA TRP A 492 9.36 31.94 22.24
C TRP A 492 8.03 31.96 21.50
N ARG A 493 7.22 33.01 21.76
CA ARG A 493 5.92 33.16 21.13
C ARG A 493 6.05 33.68 19.70
N GLN A 494 5.55 32.88 18.74
CA GLN A 494 5.66 33.20 17.33
C GLN A 494 4.84 34.46 16.97
N LYS A 495 5.48 35.43 16.31
CA LYS A 495 4.88 36.65 15.78
C LYS A 495 4.50 36.42 14.32
N ASN A 496 5.48 36.10 13.49
CA ASN A 496 5.31 35.79 12.08
C ASN A 496 5.89 34.39 11.79
N GLY A 497 5.28 33.67 10.87
CA GLY A 497 5.83 32.43 10.35
C GLY A 497 5.47 32.30 8.89
N MET A 498 6.45 32.04 8.05
CA MET A 498 6.26 31.71 6.64
C MET A 498 6.97 30.39 6.36
N THR A 499 6.26 29.45 5.74
CA THR A 499 6.84 28.18 5.23
C THR A 499 6.46 28.04 3.77
N PHE A 500 7.38 27.53 2.96
CA PHE A 500 7.12 27.26 1.56
C PHE A 500 7.92 26.05 1.08
N THR A 501 7.33 25.33 0.11
CA THR A 501 7.98 24.23 -0.61
C THR A 501 7.57 24.30 -2.07
N VAL A 502 8.55 24.36 -2.95
CA VAL A 502 8.37 24.46 -4.41
C VAL A 502 9.21 23.38 -5.08
N ASN A 503 8.58 22.61 -5.96
CA ASN A 503 9.25 21.67 -6.86
C ASN A 503 9.12 22.18 -8.28
N GLN A 504 10.22 22.16 -9.02
CA GLN A 504 10.28 22.53 -10.42
C GLN A 504 10.95 21.41 -11.21
N ASN A 505 10.18 20.73 -12.04
CA ASN A 505 10.75 19.85 -13.04
C ASN A 505 11.17 20.66 -14.26
N LEU A 506 12.35 20.41 -14.75
CA LEU A 506 12.84 21.02 -15.98
C LEU A 506 12.53 20.10 -17.17
N PRO A 507 12.62 20.60 -18.42
CA PRO A 507 12.45 19.78 -19.61
C PRO A 507 13.33 18.51 -19.59
N ASP A 508 12.96 17.50 -20.38
CA ASP A 508 13.60 16.19 -20.41
C ASP A 508 15.14 16.30 -20.49
N GLY A 509 15.80 15.60 -19.56
CA GLY A 509 17.26 15.57 -19.43
C GLY A 509 17.90 16.70 -18.61
N TRP A 510 17.11 17.69 -18.17
CA TRP A 510 17.62 18.81 -17.38
C TRP A 510 17.38 18.66 -15.87
N GLY A 511 16.70 17.57 -15.42
CA GLY A 511 16.49 17.28 -14.01
C GLY A 511 15.46 18.17 -13.34
N GLY A 512 15.65 18.48 -12.04
CA GLY A 512 14.68 19.27 -11.27
C GLY A 512 15.28 20.03 -10.10
N PHE A 513 14.60 21.10 -9.72
CA PHE A 513 14.89 21.87 -8.52
C PHE A 513 13.87 21.62 -7.42
N TYR A 514 14.35 21.59 -6.21
CA TYR A 514 13.58 21.60 -4.98
C TYR A 514 13.99 22.81 -4.15
N LEU A 515 13.02 23.61 -3.74
CA LEU A 515 13.24 24.76 -2.86
C LEU A 515 12.29 24.64 -1.66
N SER A 516 12.83 24.68 -0.46
CA SER A 516 12.03 24.79 0.76
C SER A 516 12.59 25.84 1.69
N GLY A 517 11.71 26.44 2.50
CA GLY A 517 12.15 27.43 3.46
C GLY A 517 11.15 27.70 4.57
N ARG A 518 11.69 28.20 5.68
CA ARG A 518 10.96 28.67 6.83
C ARG A 518 11.58 29.98 7.32
N ILE A 519 10.73 30.95 7.62
CA ILE A 519 11.11 32.24 8.22
C ILE A 519 10.19 32.44 9.41
N SER A 520 10.75 32.76 10.58
CA SER A 520 9.99 32.94 11.83
C SER A 520 10.51 34.09 12.65
N ASP A 521 9.61 34.93 13.12
CA ASP A 521 9.85 36.00 14.09
C ASP A 521 9.08 35.73 15.38
N TYR A 522 9.59 36.22 16.48
CA TYR A 522 9.02 36.00 17.81
C TYR A 522 8.78 37.35 18.53
N TRP A 523 7.76 37.39 19.42
CA TRP A 523 7.45 38.59 20.19
C TRP A 523 8.48 38.85 21.29
N ASN A 524 9.00 37.82 21.88
CA ASN A 524 9.90 37.87 23.05
C ASN A 524 11.35 37.49 22.74
N ARG A 525 11.73 37.49 21.46
CA ARG A 525 13.09 37.25 20.99
C ARG A 525 13.40 38.16 19.82
N SER A 526 14.55 38.83 19.89
CA SER A 526 15.04 39.68 18.80
C SER A 526 15.65 38.81 17.69
N GLY A 527 15.47 39.28 16.43
CA GLY A 527 16.02 38.63 15.23
C GLY A 527 15.10 37.63 14.60
N THR A 528 15.29 37.41 13.32
CA THR A 528 14.51 36.53 12.48
C THR A 528 15.25 35.21 12.30
N GLU A 529 14.60 34.09 12.61
CA GLU A 529 15.08 32.77 12.27
C GLU A 529 14.79 32.48 10.82
N LYS A 530 15.81 32.02 10.08
CA LYS A 530 15.69 31.71 8.65
C LYS A 530 16.32 30.36 8.35
N GLN A 531 15.55 29.50 7.73
CA GLN A 531 16.04 28.22 7.22
C GLN A 531 15.58 28.09 5.77
N TYR A 532 16.49 27.78 4.87
CA TYR A 532 16.15 27.45 3.50
C TYR A 532 17.11 26.44 2.92
N GLN A 533 16.59 25.66 2.02
CA GLN A 533 17.29 24.63 1.28
C GLN A 533 16.95 24.75 -0.20
N VAL A 534 17.95 24.69 -1.03
CA VAL A 534 17.83 24.53 -2.48
C VAL A 534 18.53 23.23 -2.85
N SER A 535 17.88 22.39 -3.61
CA SER A 535 18.49 21.16 -4.17
C SER A 535 18.21 21.07 -5.65
N TYR A 536 19.20 20.63 -6.39
CA TYR A 536 19.10 20.31 -7.81
C TYR A 536 19.49 18.85 -7.99
N ASN A 537 18.72 18.11 -8.76
CA ASN A 537 19.00 16.71 -9.09
C ASN A 537 18.91 16.49 -10.59
N ASN A 538 19.82 15.69 -11.11
CA ASN A 538 19.82 15.30 -12.50
C ASN A 538 20.49 13.92 -12.69
N SER A 539 20.31 13.32 -13.86
CA SER A 539 21.00 12.10 -14.26
C SER A 539 21.55 12.25 -15.67
N PHE A 540 22.77 11.78 -15.86
CA PHE A 540 23.43 11.69 -17.16
C PHE A 540 23.76 10.23 -17.46
N GLY A 541 22.99 9.61 -18.33
CA GLY A 541 23.05 8.18 -18.56
C GLY A 541 22.75 7.40 -17.27
N ARG A 542 23.73 6.66 -16.76
CA ARG A 542 23.60 5.90 -15.50
C ARG A 542 24.07 6.69 -14.27
N LEU A 543 24.75 7.80 -14.46
CA LEU A 543 25.22 8.64 -13.36
C LEU A 543 24.07 9.53 -12.86
N SER A 544 23.65 9.34 -11.63
CA SER A 544 22.76 10.26 -10.94
C SER A 544 23.59 11.17 -10.04
N TRP A 545 23.23 12.46 -10.00
CA TRP A 545 23.90 13.40 -9.13
C TRP A 545 22.93 14.44 -8.57
N SER A 546 23.27 14.95 -7.40
CA SER A 546 22.53 16.04 -6.80
C SER A 546 23.48 17.03 -6.11
N ALA A 547 23.09 18.30 -6.16
CA ALA A 547 23.71 19.36 -5.40
C ALA A 547 22.67 20.02 -4.49
N SER A 548 23.00 20.19 -3.22
CA SER A 548 22.12 20.86 -2.27
C SER A 548 22.86 21.94 -1.50
N ALA A 549 22.18 23.06 -1.24
CA ALA A 549 22.67 24.13 -0.38
C ALA A 549 21.61 24.41 0.68
N GLN A 550 22.02 24.38 1.95
CA GLN A 550 21.17 24.66 3.09
C GLN A 550 21.78 25.78 3.92
N ARG A 551 20.95 26.70 4.37
CA ARG A 551 21.34 27.73 5.33
C ARG A 551 20.38 27.71 6.51
N VAL A 552 20.93 27.67 7.70
CA VAL A 552 20.22 27.84 8.96
C VAL A 552 20.80 29.08 9.66
N TYR A 553 19.93 30.01 9.92
CA TYR A 553 20.29 31.24 10.66
C TYR A 553 19.39 31.33 11.89
N THR A 554 20.00 31.18 13.06
CA THR A 554 19.32 31.23 14.34
C THR A 554 19.90 32.38 15.18
N PRO A 555 19.11 33.39 15.53
CA PRO A 555 19.53 34.41 16.48
C PRO A 555 19.79 33.76 17.85
N ASP A 556 20.93 34.01 18.45
CA ASP A 556 21.32 33.52 19.78
C ASP A 556 21.60 34.67 20.72
N SER A 557 21.52 34.46 22.04
CA SER A 557 21.89 35.48 23.08
C SER A 557 23.33 35.93 23.00
N SER A 558 24.23 35.17 22.40
CA SER A 558 25.65 35.47 22.18
C SER A 558 25.96 36.05 20.80
N GLY A 559 24.94 36.26 19.93
CA GLY A 559 25.08 36.77 18.57
C GLY A 559 24.24 35.97 17.60
N HIS A 560 24.62 35.97 16.32
CA HIS A 560 23.91 35.26 15.29
C HIS A 560 24.69 33.99 14.90
N ARG A 561 24.08 32.82 15.11
CA ARG A 561 24.66 31.57 14.59
C ARG A 561 24.17 31.34 13.16
N ARG A 562 25.11 31.27 12.26
CA ARG A 562 24.89 30.92 10.84
C ARG A 562 25.56 29.58 10.56
N ASP A 563 24.82 28.67 9.98
CA ASP A 563 25.32 27.38 9.52
C ASP A 563 24.94 27.21 8.05
N ASP A 564 25.94 27.25 7.18
CA ASP A 564 25.81 27.06 5.74
C ASP A 564 26.39 25.70 5.38
N ARG A 565 25.56 24.84 4.75
CA ARG A 565 25.99 23.52 4.30
C ARG A 565 25.73 23.39 2.80
N ILE A 566 26.77 22.95 2.08
CA ILE A 566 26.65 22.55 0.66
C ILE A 566 27.04 21.07 0.58
N SER A 567 26.23 20.29 -0.16
CA SER A 567 26.48 18.85 -0.38
C SER A 567 26.41 18.53 -1.86
N LEU A 568 27.37 17.75 -2.34
CA LEU A 568 27.41 17.19 -3.70
C LEU A 568 27.38 15.68 -3.59
N ASN A 569 26.40 15.05 -4.22
CA ASN A 569 26.20 13.61 -4.21
C ASN A 569 26.28 13.07 -5.63
N PHE A 570 26.95 11.93 -5.80
CA PHE A 570 27.03 11.17 -7.03
C PHE A 570 26.71 9.71 -6.74
N SER A 571 25.98 9.06 -7.65
CA SER A 571 25.66 7.63 -7.56
C SER A 571 25.76 7.01 -8.95
N TYR A 572 26.51 5.92 -9.07
CA TYR A 572 26.68 5.18 -10.30
C TYR A 572 26.44 3.69 -10.08
N PRO A 573 25.40 3.08 -10.72
CA PRO A 573 25.12 1.66 -10.59
C PRO A 573 26.14 0.83 -11.38
N LEU A 574 26.73 -0.15 -10.69
CA LEU A 574 27.64 -1.15 -11.22
C LEU A 574 26.87 -2.46 -11.41
N TRP A 575 27.10 -3.15 -12.53
CA TRP A 575 26.49 -4.45 -12.82
C TRP A 575 27.54 -5.55 -12.82
N PHE A 576 27.30 -6.61 -12.05
CA PHE A 576 28.20 -7.73 -11.92
C PHE A 576 27.64 -9.04 -12.52
N GLY A 577 26.64 -8.99 -13.42
CA GLY A 577 25.92 -10.15 -13.96
C GLY A 577 24.87 -10.68 -12.98
N ASP A 578 24.11 -11.71 -13.40
CA ASP A 578 23.14 -12.47 -12.59
C ASP A 578 22.26 -11.63 -11.64
N ASN A 579 21.74 -10.49 -12.10
CA ASN A 579 20.92 -9.55 -11.32
C ASN A 579 21.60 -8.93 -10.08
N ARG A 580 22.92 -9.03 -9.94
CA ARG A 580 23.67 -8.40 -8.85
C ARG A 580 24.03 -6.98 -9.24
N THR A 581 23.53 -6.03 -8.47
CA THR A 581 23.82 -4.61 -8.63
C THR A 581 24.51 -4.08 -7.39
N ALA A 582 25.52 -3.22 -7.58
CA ALA A 582 26.06 -2.39 -6.53
C ALA A 582 26.06 -0.94 -6.98
N ASN A 583 25.99 -0.02 -6.05
CA ASN A 583 26.08 1.41 -6.32
C ASN A 583 27.39 1.95 -5.78
N LEU A 584 28.18 2.57 -6.66
CA LEU A 584 29.30 3.42 -6.26
C LEU A 584 28.72 4.79 -5.90
N THR A 585 28.98 5.24 -4.69
CA THR A 585 28.46 6.51 -4.17
C THR A 585 29.61 7.43 -3.78
N SER A 586 29.42 8.72 -3.99
CA SER A 586 30.34 9.75 -3.48
C SER A 586 29.51 10.90 -2.90
N ASN A 587 29.86 11.34 -1.70
CA ASN A 587 29.26 12.49 -1.04
C ASN A 587 30.35 13.44 -0.60
N THR A 588 30.28 14.71 -1.01
CA THR A 588 31.22 15.75 -0.57
C THR A 588 30.44 16.90 0.07
N SER A 589 30.82 17.29 1.25
CA SER A 589 30.17 18.33 2.05
C SER A 589 31.11 19.48 2.38
N PHE A 590 30.57 20.70 2.42
CA PHE A 590 31.23 21.93 2.81
C PHE A 590 30.37 22.59 3.89
N ASN A 591 31.01 23.03 4.98
CA ASN A 591 30.36 23.77 6.04
C ASN A 591 30.97 25.17 6.13
N ASN A 592 30.13 26.20 6.09
CA ASN A 592 30.53 27.62 6.12
C ASN A 592 31.64 27.94 5.12
N SER A 593 31.47 27.45 3.87
CA SER A 593 32.38 27.62 2.74
C SER A 593 33.75 26.91 2.93
N ARG A 594 33.91 26.04 3.91
CA ARG A 594 35.11 25.24 4.10
C ARG A 594 34.80 23.77 3.81
N PHE A 595 35.76 23.07 3.24
CA PHE A 595 35.65 21.63 3.08
C PHE A 595 35.38 20.98 4.45
N ALA A 596 34.35 20.14 4.54
CA ALA A 596 33.99 19.42 5.75
C ALA A 596 34.39 17.94 5.63
N SER A 597 33.89 17.25 4.60
CA SER A 597 34.23 15.85 4.38
C SER A 597 33.95 15.42 2.94
N SER A 598 34.63 14.37 2.51
CA SER A 598 34.35 13.64 1.27
C SER A 598 34.31 12.14 1.58
N GLN A 599 33.22 11.49 1.23
CA GLN A 599 33.02 10.05 1.40
C GLN A 599 32.89 9.41 0.03
N ILE A 600 33.51 8.24 -0.12
CA ILE A 600 33.34 7.36 -1.28
C ILE A 600 32.97 6.00 -0.72
N GLY A 601 31.97 5.36 -1.31
CA GLY A 601 31.47 4.07 -0.85
C GLY A 601 30.90 3.21 -1.95
N ILE A 602 30.80 1.94 -1.68
CA ILE A 602 30.08 0.96 -2.49
C ILE A 602 29.09 0.22 -1.62
N ASN A 603 27.88 0.08 -2.09
CA ASN A 603 26.82 -0.65 -1.41
C ASN A 603 26.03 -1.50 -2.42
N GLY A 604 25.53 -2.66 -1.98
CA GLY A 604 24.80 -3.58 -2.84
C GLY A 604 24.24 -4.77 -2.10
N SER A 605 23.69 -5.71 -2.86
CA SER A 605 23.24 -7.00 -2.33
C SER A 605 24.15 -8.12 -2.81
N LEU A 606 24.37 -9.12 -1.92
CA LEU A 606 25.16 -10.32 -2.23
C LEU A 606 24.31 -11.46 -2.77
N ASP A 607 22.99 -11.38 -2.61
CA ASP A 607 22.05 -12.38 -3.10
C ASP A 607 20.99 -11.78 -4.05
N SER A 608 20.39 -12.63 -4.88
CA SER A 608 19.38 -12.24 -5.88
C SER A 608 18.04 -11.82 -5.27
N GLU A 609 17.77 -12.20 -4.03
CA GLU A 609 16.53 -11.86 -3.30
C GLU A 609 16.69 -10.57 -2.47
N ASN A 610 17.88 -9.94 -2.47
CA ASN A 610 18.22 -8.76 -1.66
C ASN A 610 18.06 -8.96 -0.14
N ASN A 611 18.28 -10.20 0.33
CA ASN A 611 18.24 -10.49 1.76
C ASN A 611 19.54 -10.13 2.47
N LEU A 612 20.69 -10.23 1.79
CA LEU A 612 22.01 -9.94 2.34
C LEU A 612 22.60 -8.70 1.68
N ASN A 613 22.54 -7.56 2.36
CA ASN A 613 23.03 -6.28 1.89
C ASN A 613 24.32 -5.88 2.61
N TYR A 614 25.21 -5.19 1.91
CA TYR A 614 26.47 -4.69 2.42
C TYR A 614 26.75 -3.26 1.99
N GLY A 615 27.56 -2.57 2.76
CA GLY A 615 28.12 -1.26 2.40
C GLY A 615 29.52 -1.11 2.97
N VAL A 616 30.41 -0.54 2.18
CA VAL A 616 31.78 -0.19 2.57
C VAL A 616 32.03 1.24 2.14
N SER A 617 32.50 2.09 3.00
CA SER A 617 32.84 3.46 2.66
C SER A 617 34.10 3.94 3.36
N THR A 618 34.75 4.92 2.78
CA THR A 618 35.84 5.67 3.39
C THR A 618 35.51 7.15 3.32
N THR A 619 35.77 7.86 4.40
CA THR A 619 35.56 9.30 4.51
C THR A 619 36.86 9.99 4.82
N THR A 620 37.13 11.11 4.14
CA THR A 620 38.18 12.03 4.48
C THR A 620 37.54 13.32 5.00
N ALA A 621 37.87 13.71 6.22
CA ALA A 621 37.34 14.92 6.84
C ALA A 621 38.40 16.03 6.94
N THR A 622 37.94 17.23 7.35
CA THR A 622 38.84 18.38 7.57
C THR A 622 39.96 18.02 8.55
N GLY A 623 41.19 18.44 8.25
CA GLY A 623 42.37 18.11 9.06
C GLY A 623 43.07 16.82 8.63
N GLY A 624 42.62 16.18 7.52
CA GLY A 624 43.25 14.96 6.99
C GLY A 624 42.83 13.70 7.76
N GLN A 625 41.78 13.78 8.57
CA GLN A 625 41.24 12.62 9.27
C GLN A 625 40.58 11.66 8.28
N HIS A 626 40.91 10.39 8.41
CA HIS A 626 40.35 9.33 7.57
C HIS A 626 39.60 8.33 8.44
N ASP A 627 38.45 7.87 7.92
CA ASP A 627 37.73 6.77 8.51
C ASP A 627 37.30 5.75 7.46
N VAL A 628 37.08 4.53 7.92
CA VAL A 628 36.49 3.44 7.15
C VAL A 628 35.26 2.95 7.91
N ALA A 629 34.16 2.78 7.17
CA ALA A 629 32.91 2.24 7.69
C ALA A 629 32.46 1.02 6.91
N LEU A 630 32.00 0.02 7.63
CA LEU A 630 31.40 -1.21 7.15
C LEU A 630 30.01 -1.32 7.71
N ASN A 631 29.04 -1.68 6.90
CA ASN A 631 27.68 -2.00 7.35
C ASN A 631 27.13 -3.20 6.59
N GLY A 632 26.28 -3.97 7.24
CA GLY A 632 25.60 -5.10 6.65
C GLY A 632 24.23 -5.32 7.26
N SER A 633 23.31 -5.85 6.47
CA SER A 633 22.02 -6.30 6.95
C SER A 633 21.67 -7.65 6.34
N TYR A 634 21.09 -8.51 7.15
CA TYR A 634 20.63 -9.82 6.74
C TYR A 634 19.18 -10.05 7.17
N ARG A 635 18.31 -10.21 6.20
CA ARG A 635 16.91 -10.56 6.39
C ARG A 635 16.78 -12.08 6.41
N THR A 636 16.50 -12.64 7.57
CA THR A 636 16.12 -14.04 7.73
C THR A 636 14.60 -14.19 7.61
N PRO A 637 14.04 -15.39 7.53
CA PRO A 637 12.58 -15.57 7.57
C PRO A 637 11.89 -15.08 8.85
N TRP A 638 12.64 -14.85 9.93
CA TRP A 638 12.11 -14.54 11.26
C TRP A 638 12.44 -13.14 11.77
N THR A 639 13.57 -12.59 11.36
CA THR A 639 14.09 -11.32 11.86
C THR A 639 15.06 -10.70 10.87
N THR A 640 15.16 -9.37 10.88
CA THR A 640 16.20 -8.63 10.17
C THR A 640 17.34 -8.32 11.15
N LEU A 641 18.54 -8.75 10.82
CA LEU A 641 19.77 -8.47 11.57
C LEU A 641 20.55 -7.36 10.86
N ASN A 642 21.15 -6.45 11.62
CA ASN A 642 22.02 -5.41 11.09
C ASN A 642 23.28 -5.27 11.96
N GLY A 643 24.40 -4.97 11.31
CA GLY A 643 25.67 -4.74 11.93
C GLY A 643 26.41 -3.58 11.28
N SER A 644 27.13 -2.81 12.07
CA SER A 644 28.00 -1.74 11.58
C SER A 644 29.29 -1.67 12.37
N TYR A 645 30.37 -1.28 11.68
CA TYR A 645 31.64 -0.99 12.28
C TYR A 645 32.27 0.19 11.57
N SER A 646 32.79 1.15 12.32
CA SER A 646 33.59 2.25 11.77
C SER A 646 34.82 2.49 12.63
N GLN A 647 35.91 2.85 11.96
CA GLN A 647 37.16 3.18 12.59
C GLN A 647 37.80 4.38 11.90
N GLY A 648 38.14 5.38 12.68
CA GLY A 648 38.83 6.58 12.26
C GLY A 648 39.97 6.92 13.19
N GLU A 649 40.68 8.04 12.91
CA GLU A 649 41.69 8.58 13.82
C GLU A 649 41.07 9.01 15.11
N GLY A 650 41.42 8.32 16.20
CA GLY A 650 40.96 8.65 17.53
C GLY A 650 39.60 8.12 17.94
N TYR A 651 38.93 7.31 17.12
CA TYR A 651 37.70 6.64 17.51
C TYR A 651 37.49 5.28 16.81
N ARG A 652 36.72 4.42 17.43
CA ARG A 652 36.13 3.21 16.84
C ARG A 652 34.69 3.07 17.32
N GLN A 653 33.85 2.56 16.47
CA GLN A 653 32.42 2.40 16.76
C GLN A 653 31.96 1.07 16.24
N SER A 654 31.11 0.37 16.97
CA SER A 654 30.43 -0.83 16.55
C SER A 654 28.97 -0.78 16.97
N GLY A 655 28.11 -1.30 16.10
CA GLY A 655 26.67 -1.39 16.34
C GLY A 655 26.16 -2.75 15.87
N ILE A 656 25.24 -3.31 16.64
CA ILE A 656 24.45 -4.48 16.24
C ILE A 656 22.97 -4.20 16.49
N GLY A 657 22.13 -4.72 15.64
CA GLY A 657 20.69 -4.58 15.80
C GLY A 657 19.93 -5.77 15.27
N ALA A 658 18.72 -5.92 15.75
CA ALA A 658 17.79 -6.91 15.28
C ALA A 658 16.36 -6.35 15.36
N SER A 659 15.49 -6.70 14.39
CA SER A 659 14.10 -6.26 14.38
C SER A 659 13.19 -7.31 13.76
N GLY A 660 11.92 -7.28 14.13
CA GLY A 660 10.94 -8.21 13.60
C GLY A 660 9.58 -8.09 14.28
N THR A 661 8.70 -8.99 13.93
CA THR A 661 7.35 -9.11 14.51
C THR A 661 7.07 -10.54 14.92
N MET A 662 6.38 -10.70 16.02
CA MET A 662 5.81 -11.96 16.50
C MET A 662 4.29 -11.83 16.55
N ILE A 663 3.59 -12.83 16.03
CA ILE A 663 2.13 -12.98 16.22
C ILE A 663 1.89 -14.27 17.01
N ALA A 664 1.24 -14.14 18.17
CA ALA A 664 0.72 -15.28 18.93
C ALA A 664 -0.80 -15.38 18.73
N HIS A 665 -1.26 -16.56 18.34
CA HIS A 665 -2.66 -16.85 18.03
C HIS A 665 -3.03 -18.27 18.48
N SER A 666 -4.28 -18.68 18.30
CA SER A 666 -4.76 -20.01 18.75
C SER A 666 -4.03 -21.21 18.14
N GLY A 667 -3.35 -21.03 17.00
CA GLY A 667 -2.57 -22.08 16.31
C GLY A 667 -1.07 -22.09 16.64
N GLY A 668 -0.57 -21.12 17.45
CA GLY A 668 0.84 -21.06 17.82
C GLY A 668 1.43 -19.65 17.75
N VAL A 669 2.74 -19.60 17.54
CA VAL A 669 3.52 -18.35 17.44
C VAL A 669 4.22 -18.33 16.09
N VAL A 670 4.11 -17.23 15.38
CA VAL A 670 4.73 -16.99 14.07
C VAL A 670 5.62 -15.75 14.13
N LEU A 671 6.76 -15.79 13.48
CA LEU A 671 7.73 -14.70 13.39
C LEU A 671 7.81 -14.14 11.98
N SER A 672 8.12 -12.86 11.86
CA SER A 672 8.35 -12.16 10.59
C SER A 672 9.51 -11.17 10.74
N PRO A 673 10.35 -11.00 9.70
CA PRO A 673 11.41 -9.99 9.70
C PRO A 673 10.88 -8.55 9.60
N GLU A 674 9.61 -8.39 9.23
CA GLU A 674 8.98 -7.09 9.00
C GLU A 674 7.85 -6.84 9.99
N SER A 675 7.58 -5.56 10.28
CA SER A 675 6.54 -5.12 11.21
C SER A 675 5.47 -4.33 10.46
N GLY A 676 4.22 -4.54 10.80
CA GLY A 676 3.08 -3.82 10.26
C GLY A 676 2.04 -3.50 11.34
N SER A 677 1.09 -2.63 11.03
CA SER A 677 -0.04 -2.34 11.93
C SER A 677 -1.24 -3.25 11.66
N THR A 678 -1.52 -3.54 10.40
CA THR A 678 -2.62 -4.40 9.93
C THR A 678 -2.01 -5.51 9.11
N MET A 679 -2.26 -6.77 9.47
CA MET A 679 -1.50 -7.91 8.97
C MET A 679 -2.42 -9.07 8.58
N ALA A 680 -1.95 -9.93 7.66
CA ALA A 680 -2.53 -11.25 7.45
C ALA A 680 -1.68 -12.34 8.08
N LEU A 681 -2.35 -13.23 8.79
CA LEU A 681 -1.83 -14.52 9.20
C LEU A 681 -2.21 -15.55 8.14
N ILE A 682 -1.25 -16.03 7.40
CA ILE A 682 -1.42 -17.03 6.36
C ILE A 682 -1.32 -18.41 6.99
N GLU A 683 -2.28 -19.29 6.67
CA GLU A 683 -2.26 -20.71 7.05
C GLU A 683 -2.19 -21.56 5.78
N ALA A 684 -1.13 -22.36 5.63
CA ALA A 684 -0.90 -23.31 4.55
C ALA A 684 -0.15 -24.52 5.14
N LYS A 685 -0.89 -25.45 5.79
CA LYS A 685 -0.34 -26.45 6.72
C LYS A 685 0.76 -27.35 6.16
N ASP A 686 0.64 -27.77 4.90
CA ASP A 686 1.58 -28.71 4.29
C ASP A 686 2.63 -28.01 3.41
N ALA A 687 2.58 -26.67 3.34
CA ALA A 687 3.36 -25.86 2.40
C ALA A 687 4.55 -25.15 3.04
N ALA A 688 5.21 -25.78 4.03
CA ALA A 688 6.41 -25.22 4.64
C ALA A 688 7.45 -24.85 3.56
N GLY A 689 7.99 -23.62 3.62
CA GLY A 689 8.93 -23.09 2.63
C GLY A 689 8.29 -22.30 1.49
N ALA A 690 6.97 -22.38 1.24
CA ALA A 690 6.27 -21.59 0.24
C ALA A 690 6.52 -20.10 0.46
N MET A 691 6.65 -19.33 -0.62
CA MET A 691 7.05 -17.93 -0.59
C MET A 691 5.83 -17.00 -0.59
N LEU A 692 5.99 -15.80 -0.03
CA LEU A 692 5.00 -14.74 -0.11
C LEU A 692 5.51 -13.62 -1.03
N PRO A 693 5.00 -13.48 -2.26
CA PRO A 693 5.43 -12.44 -3.19
C PRO A 693 5.28 -11.02 -2.64
N GLY A 694 4.27 -10.78 -1.80
CA GLY A 694 4.02 -9.49 -1.15
C GLY A 694 4.97 -9.14 0.01
N SER A 695 5.82 -10.08 0.46
CA SER A 695 6.81 -9.87 1.52
C SER A 695 8.08 -10.66 1.21
N PRO A 696 8.99 -10.10 0.41
CA PRO A 696 10.22 -10.79 0.00
C PRO A 696 11.02 -11.33 1.20
N GLY A 697 11.51 -12.56 1.08
CA GLY A 697 12.22 -13.26 2.16
C GLY A 697 11.33 -13.94 3.19
N THR A 698 10.01 -13.66 3.24
CA THR A 698 9.06 -14.34 4.10
C THR A 698 8.63 -15.66 3.49
N ARG A 699 8.62 -16.70 4.32
CA ARG A 699 8.24 -18.07 3.93
C ARG A 699 7.30 -18.67 4.95
N VAL A 700 6.47 -19.61 4.51
CA VAL A 700 5.65 -20.42 5.41
C VAL A 700 6.58 -21.24 6.31
N ASP A 701 6.36 -21.19 7.61
CA ASP A 701 7.16 -21.89 8.61
C ASP A 701 6.82 -23.41 8.66
N SER A 702 7.54 -24.15 9.50
CA SER A 702 7.33 -25.60 9.69
C SER A 702 5.97 -25.96 10.29
N ASN A 703 5.25 -25.00 10.87
CA ASN A 703 3.92 -25.17 11.43
C ASN A 703 2.81 -24.83 10.41
N GLY A 704 3.21 -24.40 9.19
CA GLY A 704 2.31 -24.03 8.13
C GLY A 704 1.76 -22.60 8.25
N TYR A 705 2.49 -21.68 8.88
CA TYR A 705 2.08 -20.30 9.05
C TYR A 705 3.11 -19.31 8.50
N ALA A 706 2.62 -18.16 8.07
CA ALA A 706 3.44 -17.00 7.69
C ALA A 706 2.69 -15.69 7.98
N ILE A 707 3.41 -14.57 8.02
CA ILE A 707 2.86 -13.23 8.22
C ILE A 707 3.06 -12.41 6.96
N LEU A 708 1.99 -11.83 6.45
CA LEU A 708 2.06 -10.74 5.47
C LEU A 708 1.78 -9.43 6.19
N PRO A 709 2.78 -8.57 6.43
CA PRO A 709 2.60 -7.24 6.99
C PRO A 709 2.02 -6.27 5.94
N TYR A 710 1.63 -5.07 6.34
CA TYR A 710 1.27 -3.96 5.47
C TYR A 710 -0.01 -4.14 4.65
N LEU A 711 -1.06 -4.73 5.22
CA LEU A 711 -2.37 -4.67 4.61
C LEU A 711 -2.97 -3.26 4.72
N ARG A 712 -3.66 -2.83 3.68
CA ARG A 712 -4.41 -1.57 3.68
C ARG A 712 -5.75 -1.78 4.37
N PRO A 713 -6.03 -1.06 5.49
CA PRO A 713 -7.29 -1.21 6.20
C PRO A 713 -8.47 -0.75 5.33
N TYR A 714 -9.60 -1.42 5.49
CA TYR A 714 -10.88 -1.15 4.80
C TYR A 714 -10.80 -1.21 3.26
N ARG A 715 -9.79 -1.88 2.72
CA ARG A 715 -9.57 -2.08 1.28
C ARG A 715 -9.42 -3.55 0.96
N ILE A 716 -9.73 -3.90 -0.28
CA ILE A 716 -9.40 -5.22 -0.80
C ILE A 716 -7.89 -5.33 -0.88
N ASN A 717 -7.35 -6.35 -0.20
CA ASN A 717 -5.97 -6.76 -0.31
C ASN A 717 -5.92 -8.14 -0.94
N ALA A 718 -5.16 -8.29 -2.03
CA ALA A 718 -4.84 -9.59 -2.59
C ALA A 718 -3.69 -10.20 -1.77
N VAL A 719 -3.93 -11.35 -1.19
CA VAL A 719 -2.93 -12.14 -0.46
C VAL A 719 -2.55 -13.31 -1.34
N GLU A 720 -1.29 -13.37 -1.74
CA GLU A 720 -0.76 -14.36 -2.67
C GLU A 720 0.24 -15.26 -1.97
N ILE A 721 0.22 -16.55 -2.33
CA ILE A 721 1.21 -17.53 -1.93
C ILE A 721 1.80 -18.17 -3.18
N ASP A 722 3.14 -18.24 -3.24
CA ASP A 722 3.87 -18.92 -4.31
C ASP A 722 4.30 -20.30 -3.79
N PRO A 723 3.87 -21.40 -4.43
CA PRO A 723 4.31 -22.75 -4.06
C PRO A 723 5.82 -22.96 -4.09
N LYS A 724 6.56 -22.08 -4.75
CA LYS A 724 8.01 -22.16 -4.85
C LYS A 724 8.68 -22.22 -3.48
N GLY A 725 9.47 -23.26 -3.26
CA GLY A 725 10.16 -23.51 -2.00
C GLY A 725 9.41 -24.43 -1.04
N SER A 726 8.14 -24.76 -1.32
CA SER A 726 7.45 -25.87 -0.66
C SER A 726 7.86 -27.22 -1.28
N HIS A 727 7.39 -28.31 -0.67
CA HIS A 727 7.63 -29.65 -1.22
C HIS A 727 6.88 -29.84 -2.54
N ASP A 728 7.48 -30.51 -3.53
CA ASP A 728 6.94 -30.69 -4.89
C ASP A 728 5.59 -31.43 -4.94
N ASP A 729 5.25 -32.17 -3.89
CA ASP A 729 4.02 -32.96 -3.80
C ASP A 729 2.82 -32.14 -3.23
N VAL A 730 3.02 -30.88 -2.89
CA VAL A 730 1.95 -30.05 -2.31
C VAL A 730 1.13 -29.37 -3.39
N ALA A 731 -0.15 -29.69 -3.47
CA ALA A 731 -1.11 -28.99 -4.30
C ALA A 731 -1.91 -28.00 -3.48
N PHE A 732 -2.13 -26.80 -4.03
CA PHE A 732 -2.94 -25.76 -3.44
C PHE A 732 -4.32 -25.73 -4.10
N ASP A 733 -5.38 -25.54 -3.32
CA ASP A 733 -6.73 -25.32 -3.84
C ASP A 733 -6.84 -23.94 -4.54
N ARG A 734 -6.10 -22.97 -4.01
CA ARG A 734 -5.95 -21.61 -4.58
C ARG A 734 -4.62 -21.02 -4.11
N THR A 735 -4.09 -20.07 -4.88
CA THR A 735 -2.85 -19.35 -4.55
C THR A 735 -3.07 -17.87 -4.29
N VAL A 736 -4.30 -17.38 -4.47
CA VAL A 736 -4.70 -15.99 -4.22
C VAL A 736 -5.98 -15.98 -3.39
N ALA A 737 -6.02 -15.12 -2.38
CA ALA A 737 -7.20 -14.84 -1.58
C ALA A 737 -7.34 -13.33 -1.38
N GLN A 738 -8.57 -12.87 -1.13
CA GLN A 738 -8.84 -11.46 -0.85
C GLN A 738 -9.34 -11.27 0.56
N VAL A 739 -8.87 -10.19 1.19
CA VAL A 739 -9.29 -9.80 2.54
C VAL A 739 -9.47 -8.29 2.64
N VAL A 740 -10.35 -7.86 3.52
CA VAL A 740 -10.64 -6.44 3.80
C VAL A 740 -10.52 -6.22 5.31
N PRO A 741 -9.31 -6.00 5.84
CA PRO A 741 -9.08 -5.95 7.28
C PRO A 741 -9.57 -4.64 7.90
N TRP A 742 -9.99 -4.67 9.17
CA TRP A 742 -10.08 -3.48 10.01
C TRP A 742 -8.67 -2.96 10.32
N GLU A 743 -8.57 -1.67 10.60
CA GLU A 743 -7.29 -1.08 11.04
C GLU A 743 -6.79 -1.74 12.33
N GLY A 744 -5.53 -2.15 12.32
CA GLY A 744 -4.87 -2.81 13.44
C GLY A 744 -5.24 -4.27 13.67
N SER A 745 -6.07 -4.86 12.82
CA SER A 745 -6.46 -6.28 12.94
C SER A 745 -5.40 -7.22 12.37
N VAL A 746 -5.45 -8.47 12.84
CA VAL A 746 -4.76 -9.61 12.24
C VAL A 746 -5.82 -10.50 11.61
N VAL A 747 -5.91 -10.51 10.27
CA VAL A 747 -6.87 -11.34 9.54
C VAL A 747 -6.25 -12.68 9.18
N LYS A 748 -7.00 -13.79 9.33
CA LYS A 748 -6.51 -15.12 8.99
C LYS A 748 -6.91 -15.49 7.57
N VAL A 749 -5.92 -15.89 6.75
CA VAL A 749 -6.11 -16.35 5.37
C VAL A 749 -5.66 -17.79 5.27
N ALA A 750 -6.61 -18.70 5.07
CA ALA A 750 -6.32 -20.12 4.90
C ALA A 750 -6.25 -20.50 3.42
N PHE A 751 -5.14 -21.10 3.04
CA PHE A 751 -4.97 -21.78 1.75
C PHE A 751 -5.07 -23.29 2.00
N GLY A 752 -6.06 -23.92 1.34
CA GLY A 752 -6.19 -25.38 1.40
C GLY A 752 -5.02 -26.03 0.68
N THR A 753 -4.33 -26.91 1.39
CA THR A 753 -3.20 -27.66 0.87
C THR A 753 -3.51 -29.15 0.93
N LYS A 754 -3.02 -29.90 -0.04
CA LYS A 754 -3.08 -31.37 -0.06
C LYS A 754 -1.73 -31.89 -0.50
N VAL A 755 -1.18 -32.83 0.28
CA VAL A 755 -0.02 -33.57 -0.17
C VAL A 755 -0.51 -34.62 -1.18
N GLN A 756 -0.14 -34.40 -2.44
CA GLN A 756 -0.41 -35.32 -3.53
C GLN A 756 0.87 -36.11 -3.81
N ASN A 757 0.90 -37.34 -3.34
CA ASN A 757 1.95 -38.27 -3.75
C ASN A 757 1.65 -38.71 -5.18
N ASN A 758 2.13 -37.95 -6.16
CA ASN A 758 1.94 -38.26 -7.57
C ASN A 758 2.93 -39.37 -7.97
N LEU A 759 2.37 -40.44 -8.52
CA LEU A 759 3.16 -41.53 -9.08
C LEU A 759 2.98 -41.57 -10.60
N THR A 760 4.08 -41.51 -11.34
CA THR A 760 4.07 -41.71 -12.78
C THR A 760 4.79 -43.00 -13.10
N LEU A 761 4.10 -43.91 -13.71
CA LEU A 761 4.67 -45.21 -14.11
C LEU A 761 4.17 -45.59 -15.51
N GLN A 762 4.98 -46.37 -16.21
CA GLN A 762 4.58 -46.96 -17.48
C GLN A 762 4.11 -48.39 -17.23
N ALA A 763 2.89 -48.73 -17.72
CA ALA A 763 2.37 -50.10 -17.60
C ALA A 763 1.81 -50.54 -18.94
N ARG A 764 1.88 -51.86 -19.21
CA ARG A 764 1.30 -52.48 -20.39
C ARG A 764 0.29 -53.56 -19.99
N GLN A 765 -0.63 -53.89 -20.87
CA GLN A 765 -1.56 -55.00 -20.68
C GLN A 765 -0.79 -56.35 -20.59
N ALA A 766 -1.43 -57.38 -20.08
CA ALA A 766 -0.82 -58.76 -19.96
C ALA A 766 -0.37 -59.35 -21.31
N ASN A 767 -0.97 -58.91 -22.41
CA ASN A 767 -0.60 -59.28 -23.77
C ASN A 767 0.48 -58.37 -24.40
N HIS A 768 1.16 -57.55 -23.58
CA HIS A 768 2.15 -56.54 -23.99
C HIS A 768 1.63 -55.39 -24.84
N GLU A 769 0.32 -55.28 -25.08
CA GLU A 769 -0.26 -54.15 -25.75
C GLU A 769 -0.25 -52.91 -24.82
N PRO A 770 -0.20 -51.69 -25.39
CA PRO A 770 -0.27 -50.50 -24.59
C PRO A 770 -1.66 -50.34 -23.93
N LEU A 771 -1.70 -49.75 -22.75
CA LEU A 771 -2.94 -49.35 -22.10
C LEU A 771 -3.62 -48.23 -22.95
N PRO A 772 -4.93 -48.27 -23.09
CA PRO A 772 -5.64 -47.24 -23.87
C PRO A 772 -5.45 -45.84 -23.31
N PHE A 773 -5.20 -44.88 -24.19
CA PHE A 773 -5.12 -43.49 -23.84
C PHE A 773 -6.45 -42.99 -23.22
N ALA A 774 -6.37 -42.13 -22.23
CA ALA A 774 -7.50 -41.59 -21.46
C ALA A 774 -8.30 -42.65 -20.65
N ALA A 775 -7.77 -43.86 -20.46
CA ALA A 775 -8.38 -44.82 -19.55
C ALA A 775 -8.32 -44.28 -18.12
N SER A 776 -9.43 -44.33 -17.37
CA SER A 776 -9.50 -43.90 -15.98
C SER A 776 -8.86 -44.88 -15.03
N ILE A 777 -8.17 -44.43 -14.03
CA ILE A 777 -7.50 -45.23 -13.00
C ILE A 777 -8.24 -45.06 -11.68
N PHE A 778 -8.64 -46.17 -11.07
CA PHE A 778 -9.37 -46.24 -9.81
C PHE A 778 -8.57 -46.92 -8.73
N SER A 779 -8.74 -46.46 -7.49
CA SER A 779 -8.31 -47.22 -6.30
C SER A 779 -9.26 -48.43 -6.06
N PRO A 780 -8.85 -49.42 -5.24
CA PRO A 780 -9.69 -50.60 -4.96
C PRO A 780 -11.06 -50.29 -4.34
N ASP A 781 -11.21 -49.16 -3.68
CA ASP A 781 -12.45 -48.63 -3.10
C ASP A 781 -13.34 -47.90 -4.13
N GLY A 782 -12.90 -47.84 -5.39
CA GLY A 782 -13.68 -47.26 -6.49
C GLY A 782 -13.55 -45.77 -6.70
N LYS A 783 -12.61 -45.08 -6.00
CA LYS A 783 -12.31 -43.68 -6.23
C LYS A 783 -11.40 -43.52 -7.44
N GLU A 784 -11.72 -42.59 -8.34
CA GLU A 784 -10.84 -42.21 -9.45
C GLU A 784 -9.58 -41.53 -8.91
N ILE A 785 -8.41 -42.07 -9.20
CA ILE A 785 -7.09 -41.64 -8.72
C ILE A 785 -6.14 -41.29 -9.85
N GLY A 786 -6.55 -41.32 -11.10
CA GLY A 786 -5.64 -40.96 -12.18
C GLY A 786 -6.16 -41.31 -13.57
N VAL A 787 -5.28 -41.13 -14.57
CA VAL A 787 -5.56 -41.33 -15.98
C VAL A 787 -4.35 -41.90 -16.71
N VAL A 788 -4.59 -42.67 -17.75
CA VAL A 788 -3.55 -43.15 -18.67
C VAL A 788 -3.28 -42.13 -19.75
N GLY A 789 -2.05 -41.60 -19.82
CA GLY A 789 -1.56 -40.71 -20.87
C GLY A 789 -1.00 -41.43 -22.10
N GLN A 790 -0.31 -40.69 -22.97
CA GLN A 790 0.35 -41.25 -24.14
C GLN A 790 1.46 -42.23 -23.76
N GLY A 791 1.69 -43.24 -24.59
CA GLY A 791 2.74 -44.23 -24.38
C GLY A 791 2.51 -45.14 -23.17
N SER A 792 1.23 -45.35 -22.76
CA SER A 792 0.87 -46.10 -21.56
C SER A 792 1.41 -45.57 -20.24
N MET A 793 1.64 -44.25 -20.19
CA MET A 793 2.05 -43.56 -18.95
C MET A 793 0.83 -43.40 -18.04
N MET A 794 0.86 -43.96 -16.87
CA MET A 794 -0.17 -43.86 -15.84
C MET A 794 0.21 -42.65 -14.93
N PHE A 795 -0.65 -41.68 -14.85
CA PHE A 795 -0.54 -40.54 -13.92
C PHE A 795 -1.49 -40.82 -12.74
N ILE A 796 -0.95 -41.12 -11.58
CA ILE A 796 -1.71 -41.49 -10.38
C ILE A 796 -1.49 -40.44 -9.32
N SER A 797 -2.57 -39.86 -8.80
CA SER A 797 -2.55 -38.81 -7.77
C SER A 797 -2.52 -39.34 -6.33
N ASP A 798 -2.49 -40.67 -6.14
CA ASP A 798 -2.39 -41.33 -4.83
C ASP A 798 -1.37 -42.45 -4.89
N ALA A 799 -0.11 -42.13 -4.64
CA ALA A 799 0.99 -43.10 -4.59
C ALA A 799 0.91 -44.07 -3.40
N ASN A 800 0.07 -43.84 -2.41
CA ASN A 800 -0.15 -44.72 -1.27
C ASN A 800 -1.10 -45.87 -1.61
N ALA A 801 -1.81 -45.79 -2.73
CA ALA A 801 -2.62 -46.92 -3.22
C ALA A 801 -1.72 -48.09 -3.56
N LYS A 802 -1.93 -49.22 -2.90
CA LYS A 802 -1.14 -50.45 -3.16
C LYS A 802 -1.49 -51.10 -4.50
N ARG A 803 -2.65 -50.79 -5.05
CA ARG A 803 -3.15 -51.31 -6.32
C ARG A 803 -4.01 -50.28 -7.02
N ALA A 804 -3.88 -50.20 -8.34
CA ALA A 804 -4.71 -49.39 -9.20
C ALA A 804 -5.50 -50.26 -10.18
N ILE A 805 -6.75 -49.89 -10.45
CA ILE A 805 -7.62 -50.56 -11.44
C ILE A 805 -7.79 -49.58 -12.62
N VAL A 806 -7.30 -49.99 -13.78
CA VAL A 806 -7.44 -49.20 -15.02
C VAL A 806 -8.69 -49.67 -15.74
N LYS A 807 -9.60 -48.75 -16.08
CA LYS A 807 -10.86 -49.07 -16.78
C LYS A 807 -10.98 -48.25 -18.09
N TRP A 808 -11.42 -48.92 -19.14
CA TRP A 808 -11.73 -48.37 -20.45
C TRP A 808 -12.98 -49.06 -21.07
N SER A 809 -13.46 -48.61 -22.21
CA SER A 809 -14.67 -49.10 -22.86
C SER A 809 -14.60 -50.59 -23.22
N GLY A 810 -13.41 -51.13 -23.41
CA GLY A 810 -13.21 -52.56 -23.82
C GLY A 810 -12.77 -53.48 -22.70
N GLY A 811 -12.59 -53.04 -21.45
CA GLY A 811 -12.14 -53.87 -20.34
C GLY A 811 -11.58 -53.15 -19.14
N GLN A 812 -11.04 -53.96 -18.26
CA GLN A 812 -10.31 -53.43 -17.08
C GLN A 812 -9.14 -54.35 -16.75
N CYS A 813 -8.12 -53.78 -16.12
CA CYS A 813 -7.03 -54.58 -15.57
C CYS A 813 -6.52 -53.91 -14.27
N SER A 814 -5.73 -54.63 -13.48
CA SER A 814 -5.17 -54.14 -12.24
C SER A 814 -3.63 -54.07 -12.26
N VAL A 815 -3.08 -52.98 -11.73
CA VAL A 815 -1.64 -52.75 -11.57
C VAL A 815 -1.29 -52.75 -10.10
N ASP A 816 -0.28 -53.51 -9.70
CA ASP A 816 0.26 -53.45 -8.34
C ASP A 816 1.27 -52.31 -8.23
N LEU A 817 1.02 -51.36 -7.32
CA LEU A 817 1.83 -50.17 -7.09
C LEU A 817 2.86 -50.36 -5.96
N GLY A 818 2.82 -51.52 -5.28
CA GLY A 818 3.65 -51.80 -4.09
C GLY A 818 5.10 -52.12 -4.33
N GLN A 819 5.53 -52.27 -5.59
CA GLN A 819 6.94 -52.39 -5.98
C GLN A 819 7.31 -51.18 -6.84
N GLN A 820 8.12 -50.30 -6.28
CA GLN A 820 8.79 -49.22 -7.02
C GLN A 820 9.75 -49.83 -8.05
N THR A 821 9.26 -50.29 -9.16
CA THR A 821 10.09 -50.68 -10.29
C THR A 821 9.80 -49.77 -11.49
N THR A 822 10.76 -48.94 -11.72
CA THR A 822 10.95 -48.19 -12.95
C THR A 822 11.03 -49.14 -14.12
N LYS A 823 10.17 -49.04 -15.08
CA LYS A 823 10.01 -49.66 -16.42
C LYS A 823 9.24 -50.98 -16.43
N ASP A 824 8.13 -50.95 -17.19
CA ASP A 824 7.28 -52.04 -17.65
C ASP A 824 6.50 -52.80 -16.55
N SER A 825 5.65 -52.05 -15.80
CA SER A 825 4.63 -52.69 -14.98
C SER A 825 3.58 -53.37 -15.88
N VAL A 826 3.12 -54.57 -15.50
CA VAL A 826 2.10 -55.33 -16.24
C VAL A 826 0.74 -55.13 -15.57
N CYS A 827 -0.23 -54.64 -16.33
CA CYS A 827 -1.63 -54.56 -15.92
C CYS A 827 -2.31 -55.92 -16.20
N ARG A 828 -2.77 -56.62 -15.17
CA ARG A 828 -3.38 -57.93 -15.22
C ARG A 828 -4.88 -57.95 -14.99
#